data_0eae98fa430a373d45a30f3530bb552b
#
_entry.id   0eae98fa430a373d45a30f3530bb552b
#
_cell.length_a   1.000
_cell.length_b   1.000
_cell.length_c   1.000
_cell.angle_alpha   90.00
_cell.angle_beta   90.00
_cell.angle_gamma   90.00
#
_symmetry.space_group_name_H-M   'P 1'
#
loop_
_entity.id
_entity.type
_entity.pdbx_description
1 polymer ?
#
loop_
_entity_poly.entity_id
_entity_poly.type
_entity_poly.pdbx_seq_one_letter_code
_entity_poly.pdbx_strand_id
1 'polypeptide(L)'
;MIDPFGTGSLRESILASWGSSPTRLREDSASEADLVRGGYRDRLSTELAQNAADAAQRAGVPGRLSVWTDEAGALHVANTGAALDVSGVHALTALRASAKAAADPGVGQFGVGFTAVRSVSDEIEVRSHGGGVTFSAERTLSALRERDMTVPESGVPVLRLAWPTSTPPAAGFDTEIVLTPRPDVKSESLAGGFLDEAVDLLLELQALDSIEIDGVVVDCVRTELDDARVEIAIGSRTWLQYTTSAARWIVPMVDGLPVPAAPDVLRAPTRSDELLSLPALVVADVPMQPDRRRVLPGVSVAEVAHGYPDFVASLPASARVSFVPEVGFARSAIDGELRELIFRRLSTAPWLPAADGPDLVPERAHVLADATEELAAVLLDVVPNLVDAALSGARHASALSAVGVHRIGLARLAEMLGGQAREPAWWRRLYDALTPLVVDGVAAEELAALPVPLADGRTVTGPRTTVVGSDASAEVTWVRLVHPDAVSPLLIRLGARESTAAELLSDPALEAALDDLDWDGDEVDGLVSAVLALAGEEGELPGWLGSLPLEDDEGELRSADELLLPGAPLARLLVRDSPFGVLSAASVARFGKRTLRAVGVGWGFSVVRDECPTGPDHDLDDEPAWWSSLATEPETLVAVRDLDLVRSDAWAEALTILLDEPSTRAALTDRDGYTAWWLRRHALIDNRSPITFRAPSDETFAGLLDPLDHPRADELHAVLAASTCESVESARVLLRALEDPQRHPTAAVIARTHTLIASAVLDRRIDVADLDPPDRVRTLGGTVADASDGLVVDAPWLAPVVPPEVAVLSDMTTAAALADVLDIRRASEAITGEVRGVGRVSSWDREPGAVLACAVLGLPLPTGSVVVHRELVVRLSGAVSGDRAVPWWVTPDGTVHCVESWERPRGA
;
A
#
# COMPACT_ATOMS: atom_id res chain seq x y z
N MET A 1 34.67 -58.86 32.19
CA MET A 1 33.79 -58.31 31.15
C MET A 1 34.38 -58.73 29.80
N ILE A 2 33.63 -59.30 28.91
CA ILE A 2 34.09 -59.63 27.56
C ILE A 2 34.31 -58.34 26.84
N ASP A 3 35.46 -58.15 26.21
CA ASP A 3 35.79 -56.94 25.41
C ASP A 3 35.74 -57.29 23.88
N PRO A 4 34.60 -57.28 23.28
CA PRO A 4 34.42 -57.74 21.88
C PRO A 4 35.12 -56.85 20.86
N PHE A 5 35.42 -55.63 21.22
CA PHE A 5 36.03 -54.63 20.34
C PHE A 5 37.51 -54.39 20.56
N GLY A 6 38.11 -55.12 21.54
CA GLY A 6 39.53 -54.96 21.86
C GLY A 6 39.89 -53.58 22.43
N THR A 7 38.98 -52.94 23.12
CA THR A 7 39.15 -51.57 23.65
C THR A 7 40.30 -51.48 24.64
N GLY A 8 40.59 -52.58 25.39
CA GLY A 8 41.72 -52.64 26.27
C GLY A 8 43.05 -52.48 25.54
N SER A 9 43.26 -53.22 24.44
CA SER A 9 44.46 -53.10 23.58
C SER A 9 44.53 -51.68 22.91
N LEU A 10 43.39 -51.15 22.48
CA LEU A 10 43.35 -49.82 21.92
C LEU A 10 43.74 -48.72 22.91
N ARG A 11 43.21 -48.78 24.15
CA ARG A 11 43.57 -47.85 25.23
C ARG A 11 45.05 -47.94 25.56
N GLU A 12 45.61 -49.18 25.73
CA GLU A 12 47.02 -49.38 26.03
C GLU A 12 47.89 -48.72 24.93
N SER A 13 47.53 -48.88 23.67
CA SER A 13 48.26 -48.29 22.54
C SER A 13 48.24 -46.75 22.59
N ILE A 14 47.09 -46.20 22.90
CA ILE A 14 46.93 -44.74 22.97
C ILE A 14 47.69 -44.17 24.16
N LEU A 15 47.50 -44.76 25.32
CA LEU A 15 48.23 -44.39 26.56
C LEU A 15 49.73 -44.52 26.42
N ALA A 16 50.23 -45.59 25.78
CA ALA A 16 51.65 -45.75 25.48
C ALA A 16 52.16 -44.64 24.53
N SER A 17 51.36 -44.28 23.54
CA SER A 17 51.68 -43.18 22.64
C SER A 17 51.78 -41.85 23.39
N TRP A 18 50.84 -41.57 24.30
CA TRP A 18 50.85 -40.36 25.12
C TRP A 18 52.01 -40.35 26.14
N GLY A 19 52.33 -41.50 26.73
CA GLY A 19 53.49 -41.64 27.61
C GLY A 19 54.83 -41.42 26.90
N SER A 20 54.96 -41.85 25.67
CA SER A 20 56.14 -41.60 24.84
C SER A 20 56.22 -40.18 24.26
N SER A 21 55.11 -39.51 24.15
CA SER A 21 55.01 -38.13 23.59
C SER A 21 53.95 -37.29 24.31
N PRO A 22 54.30 -36.57 25.38
CA PRO A 22 53.37 -35.65 26.07
C PRO A 22 52.77 -34.55 25.17
N THR A 23 53.46 -34.23 24.08
CA THR A 23 52.93 -33.29 23.09
C THR A 23 51.72 -33.87 22.39
N ARG A 24 51.70 -35.18 22.12
CA ARG A 24 50.57 -35.85 21.46
C ARG A 24 49.32 -35.85 22.32
N LEU A 25 49.46 -36.05 23.66
CA LEU A 25 48.34 -35.89 24.61
C LEU A 25 47.78 -34.46 24.57
N ARG A 26 48.65 -33.43 24.55
CA ARG A 26 48.23 -32.03 24.45
C ARG A 26 47.55 -31.74 23.13
N GLU A 27 48.06 -32.28 22.01
CA GLU A 27 47.44 -32.11 20.68
C GLU A 27 46.07 -32.79 20.60
N ASP A 28 45.93 -34.03 21.10
CA ASP A 28 44.67 -34.76 21.13
C ASP A 28 43.65 -34.03 22.01
N SER A 29 44.06 -33.55 23.18
CA SER A 29 43.18 -32.76 24.09
C SER A 29 42.77 -31.41 23.49
N ALA A 30 43.71 -30.66 22.94
CA ALA A 30 43.41 -29.38 22.31
C ALA A 30 42.50 -29.59 21.08
N SER A 31 42.75 -30.61 20.25
CA SER A 31 41.94 -30.93 19.08
C SER A 31 40.49 -31.27 19.45
N GLU A 32 40.27 -32.10 20.51
CA GLU A 32 38.91 -32.40 20.98
C GLU A 32 38.23 -31.15 21.55
N ALA A 33 38.94 -30.33 22.35
CA ALA A 33 38.41 -29.08 22.87
C ALA A 33 38.05 -28.06 21.80
N ASP A 34 38.86 -27.96 20.76
CA ASP A 34 38.61 -27.06 19.62
C ASP A 34 37.39 -27.51 18.81
N LEU A 35 37.22 -28.81 18.56
CA LEU A 35 36.05 -29.37 17.90
C LEU A 35 34.75 -29.09 18.70
N VAL A 36 34.81 -29.22 20.02
CA VAL A 36 33.69 -28.94 20.94
C VAL A 36 33.34 -27.43 20.94
N ARG A 37 34.35 -26.55 20.91
CA ARG A 37 34.12 -25.09 20.94
C ARG A 37 33.73 -24.50 19.60
N GLY A 38 34.31 -25.00 18.55
CA GLY A 38 34.34 -24.28 17.26
C GLY A 38 33.30 -24.72 16.23
N GLY A 39 32.73 -25.93 16.28
CA GLY A 39 31.98 -26.40 15.12
C GLY A 39 30.67 -27.15 15.38
N TYR A 40 30.54 -27.81 16.52
CA TYR A 40 29.49 -28.85 16.69
C TYR A 40 28.51 -28.61 17.85
N ARG A 41 28.60 -27.48 18.54
CA ARG A 41 27.80 -27.20 19.75
C ARG A 41 26.28 -27.26 19.48
N ASP A 42 25.86 -26.81 18.34
CA ASP A 42 24.43 -26.68 17.95
C ASP A 42 23.98 -27.74 16.93
N ARG A 43 24.77 -28.88 16.80
CA ARG A 43 24.51 -29.89 15.76
C ARG A 43 24.36 -31.31 16.32
N LEU A 44 24.08 -31.44 17.63
CA LEU A 44 23.95 -32.76 18.25
C LEU A 44 22.87 -33.61 17.60
N SER A 45 21.66 -33.06 17.41
CA SER A 45 20.52 -33.70 16.75
C SER A 45 20.85 -34.13 15.33
N THR A 46 21.41 -33.21 14.55
CA THR A 46 21.81 -33.45 13.15
C THR A 46 22.84 -34.57 13.02
N GLU A 47 23.90 -34.56 13.82
CA GLU A 47 24.99 -35.57 13.75
C GLU A 47 24.52 -36.95 14.20
N LEU A 48 23.72 -37.04 15.29
CA LEU A 48 23.20 -38.30 15.75
C LEU A 48 22.13 -38.88 14.78
N ALA A 49 21.26 -38.03 14.20
CA ALA A 49 20.32 -38.48 13.20
C ALA A 49 21.02 -38.92 11.89
N GLN A 50 22.08 -38.24 11.47
CA GLN A 50 22.89 -38.67 10.34
C GLN A 50 23.55 -40.03 10.57
N ASN A 51 24.14 -40.27 11.76
CA ASN A 51 24.70 -41.55 12.11
C ASN A 51 23.64 -42.68 12.10
N ALA A 52 22.40 -42.37 12.53
CA ALA A 52 21.27 -43.29 12.47
C ALA A 52 20.86 -43.59 11.02
N ALA A 53 20.78 -42.57 10.16
CA ALA A 53 20.51 -42.74 8.75
C ALA A 53 21.57 -43.59 8.02
N ASP A 54 22.85 -43.28 8.28
CA ASP A 54 23.98 -44.05 7.72
C ASP A 54 23.97 -45.50 8.18
N ALA A 55 23.59 -45.77 9.44
CA ALA A 55 23.46 -47.15 9.95
C ALA A 55 22.29 -47.89 9.27
N ALA A 56 21.15 -47.24 9.12
CA ALA A 56 19.99 -47.81 8.44
C ALA A 56 20.30 -48.11 6.96
N GLN A 57 20.92 -47.16 6.26
CA GLN A 57 21.33 -47.34 4.85
C GLN A 57 22.31 -48.50 4.67
N ARG A 58 23.33 -48.60 5.51
CA ARG A 58 24.30 -49.72 5.48
C ARG A 58 23.64 -51.07 5.73
N ALA A 59 22.64 -51.13 6.58
CA ALA A 59 21.92 -52.38 6.86
C ALA A 59 20.82 -52.70 5.87
N GLY A 60 20.39 -51.69 5.03
CA GLY A 60 19.25 -51.85 4.11
C GLY A 60 17.90 -52.03 4.85
N VAL A 61 17.74 -51.41 5.99
CA VAL A 61 16.54 -51.54 6.85
C VAL A 61 15.89 -50.16 7.03
N PRO A 62 14.58 -50.12 7.34
CA PRO A 62 13.88 -48.84 7.68
C PRO A 62 14.58 -48.16 8.88
N GLY A 63 14.98 -46.90 8.67
CA GLY A 63 15.66 -46.14 9.71
C GLY A 63 14.67 -45.58 10.71
N ARG A 64 14.81 -45.97 11.97
CA ARG A 64 14.07 -45.40 13.11
C ARG A 64 15.05 -44.83 14.10
N LEU A 65 14.76 -43.61 14.55
CA LEU A 65 15.50 -42.92 15.59
C LEU A 65 14.57 -42.67 16.77
N SER A 66 14.94 -43.06 17.98
CA SER A 66 14.18 -42.76 19.20
C SER A 66 15.04 -42.01 20.19
N VAL A 67 14.51 -40.92 20.74
CA VAL A 67 15.18 -40.04 21.69
C VAL A 67 14.29 -39.90 22.91
N TRP A 68 14.85 -40.18 24.10
CA TRP A 68 14.10 -40.01 25.35
C TRP A 68 15.02 -39.66 26.50
N THR A 69 14.42 -39.10 27.56
CA THR A 69 15.11 -38.81 28.80
C THR A 69 14.68 -39.83 29.87
N ASP A 70 15.63 -40.47 30.56
CA ASP A 70 15.35 -41.39 31.66
C ASP A 70 15.08 -40.65 32.99
N GLU A 71 14.69 -41.42 34.02
CA GLU A 71 14.41 -40.85 35.36
C GLU A 71 15.69 -40.27 36.04
N ALA A 72 16.87 -40.65 35.60
CA ALA A 72 18.15 -40.15 36.11
C ALA A 72 18.57 -38.86 35.35
N GLY A 73 17.84 -38.45 34.34
CA GLY A 73 18.14 -37.30 33.47
C GLY A 73 19.16 -37.58 32.38
N ALA A 74 19.46 -38.83 32.07
CA ALA A 74 20.29 -39.18 30.93
C ALA A 74 19.47 -39.09 29.64
N LEU A 75 20.08 -38.56 28.58
CA LEU A 75 19.51 -38.56 27.23
C LEU A 75 19.90 -39.84 26.50
N HIS A 76 18.92 -40.58 26.03
CA HIS A 76 19.05 -41.77 25.24
C HIS A 76 18.73 -41.46 23.77
N VAL A 77 19.58 -41.87 22.86
CA VAL A 77 19.39 -41.76 21.41
C VAL A 77 19.62 -43.12 20.78
N ALA A 78 18.58 -43.81 20.41
CA ALA A 78 18.62 -45.17 19.87
C ALA A 78 18.19 -45.22 18.39
N ASN A 79 18.85 -46.07 17.63
CA ASN A 79 18.53 -46.22 16.19
C ASN A 79 18.55 -47.68 15.75
N THR A 80 17.79 -47.96 14.69
CA THR A 80 17.88 -49.19 13.91
C THR A 80 19.00 -49.11 12.88
N GLY A 81 19.53 -50.24 12.46
CA GLY A 81 20.50 -50.31 11.37
C GLY A 81 21.73 -51.13 11.69
N ALA A 82 22.86 -50.87 11.04
CA ALA A 82 24.09 -51.62 11.27
C ALA A 82 24.59 -51.44 12.70
N ALA A 83 24.79 -52.58 13.38
CA ALA A 83 25.34 -52.60 14.72
C ALA A 83 26.79 -52.09 14.77
N LEU A 84 27.21 -51.60 15.94
CA LEU A 84 28.59 -51.17 16.17
C LEU A 84 29.54 -52.33 15.98
N ASP A 85 30.57 -52.12 15.18
CA ASP A 85 31.65 -53.08 14.95
C ASP A 85 33.02 -52.53 15.41
N VAL A 86 34.10 -53.32 15.24
CA VAL A 86 35.44 -52.90 15.62
C VAL A 86 35.88 -51.66 14.84
N SER A 87 35.53 -51.56 13.56
CA SER A 87 35.89 -50.40 12.74
C SER A 87 35.14 -49.11 13.20
N GLY A 88 33.88 -49.27 13.60
CA GLY A 88 33.11 -48.19 14.20
C GLY A 88 33.71 -47.68 15.52
N VAL A 89 34.15 -48.59 16.42
CA VAL A 89 34.82 -48.17 17.66
C VAL A 89 36.14 -47.44 17.36
N HIS A 90 36.92 -47.93 16.41
CA HIS A 90 38.12 -47.21 15.94
C HIS A 90 37.77 -45.80 15.39
N ALA A 91 36.71 -45.68 14.61
CA ALA A 91 36.26 -44.38 14.08
C ALA A 91 35.82 -43.44 15.21
N LEU A 92 35.07 -43.92 16.21
CA LEU A 92 34.63 -43.11 17.36
C LEU A 92 35.81 -42.57 18.19
N THR A 93 36.91 -43.36 18.26
CA THR A 93 38.12 -42.99 19.00
C THR A 93 39.11 -42.14 18.19
N ALA A 94 38.91 -41.99 16.87
CA ALA A 94 39.75 -41.19 16.00
C ALA A 94 39.27 -39.74 15.96
N LEU A 95 40.10 -38.76 16.38
CA LEU A 95 39.78 -37.34 16.32
C LEU A 95 39.84 -36.74 14.88
N ARG A 96 40.49 -37.49 13.94
CA ARG A 96 40.52 -37.17 12.51
C ARG A 96 40.58 -38.46 11.73
N ALA A 97 39.63 -38.73 10.89
CA ALA A 97 39.71 -39.80 9.91
C ALA A 97 40.92 -39.56 8.99
N SER A 98 41.80 -40.59 8.87
CA SER A 98 42.88 -40.55 7.89
C SER A 98 42.28 -40.48 6.48
N ALA A 99 42.88 -39.64 5.61
CA ALA A 99 42.50 -39.41 4.23
C ALA A 99 42.73 -40.63 3.28
N LYS A 100 42.21 -41.81 3.66
CA LYS A 100 42.29 -43.03 2.85
C LYS A 100 40.96 -43.77 2.88
N ALA A 101 39.98 -43.28 2.12
CA ALA A 101 38.92 -44.05 1.48
C ALA A 101 38.02 -43.11 0.66
N ALA A 102 38.48 -42.67 -0.47
CA ALA A 102 37.67 -41.96 -1.49
C ALA A 102 36.84 -42.94 -2.34
N ALA A 103 36.42 -44.09 -1.81
CA ALA A 103 35.77 -45.12 -2.61
C ALA A 103 34.54 -45.80 -1.97
N ASP A 104 34.04 -45.35 -0.81
CA ASP A 104 32.83 -45.92 -0.26
C ASP A 104 31.82 -44.84 0.09
N PRO A 105 30.66 -44.76 -0.64
CA PRO A 105 29.71 -43.67 -0.50
C PRO A 105 28.85 -43.67 0.77
N GLY A 106 29.18 -44.48 1.77
CA GLY A 106 28.37 -44.74 2.97
C GLY A 106 29.02 -44.48 4.33
N VAL A 107 30.25 -43.99 4.41
CA VAL A 107 30.92 -43.77 5.70
C VAL A 107 31.19 -42.29 5.89
N GLY A 108 30.66 -41.71 6.96
CA GLY A 108 30.83 -40.30 7.32
C GLY A 108 32.25 -39.81 7.01
N GLN A 109 32.39 -38.93 6.07
CA GLN A 109 33.65 -38.53 5.41
C GLN A 109 34.75 -38.01 6.36
N PHE A 110 34.43 -37.67 7.63
CA PHE A 110 35.38 -37.00 8.53
C PHE A 110 35.56 -37.63 9.93
N GLY A 111 34.71 -38.55 10.40
CA GLY A 111 34.81 -39.15 11.74
C GLY A 111 34.76 -38.17 12.92
N VAL A 112 34.41 -36.92 12.67
CA VAL A 112 34.42 -35.85 13.67
C VAL A 112 33.02 -35.51 14.22
N GLY A 113 31.95 -35.93 13.55
CA GLY A 113 30.56 -35.61 13.91
C GLY A 113 30.19 -36.13 15.31
N PHE A 114 30.63 -37.32 15.69
CA PHE A 114 30.38 -37.85 17.01
C PHE A 114 30.94 -36.98 18.15
N THR A 115 31.94 -36.13 17.89
CA THR A 115 32.44 -35.19 18.90
C THR A 115 31.38 -34.19 19.39
N ALA A 116 30.26 -34.04 18.66
CA ALA A 116 29.11 -33.21 19.07
C ALA A 116 28.61 -33.64 20.47
N VAL A 117 28.64 -34.92 20.82
CA VAL A 117 28.18 -35.43 22.14
C VAL A 117 28.98 -34.82 23.28
N ARG A 118 30.26 -34.45 23.04
CA ARG A 118 31.11 -33.79 24.02
C ARG A 118 30.68 -32.39 24.40
N SER A 119 29.88 -31.75 23.57
CA SER A 119 29.32 -30.41 23.89
C SER A 119 28.36 -30.45 25.08
N VAL A 120 27.75 -31.61 25.36
CA VAL A 120 26.69 -31.78 26.35
C VAL A 120 27.05 -32.77 27.46
N SER A 121 27.97 -33.73 27.22
CA SER A 121 28.27 -34.80 28.14
C SER A 121 29.75 -35.08 28.29
N ASP A 122 30.14 -35.48 29.51
CA ASP A 122 31.45 -35.98 29.87
C ASP A 122 31.44 -37.50 30.13
N GLU A 123 30.25 -38.12 30.17
CA GLU A 123 30.00 -39.54 30.32
C GLU A 123 29.09 -40.03 29.19
N ILE A 124 29.64 -40.81 28.27
CA ILE A 124 28.98 -41.24 27.03
C ILE A 124 29.06 -42.76 26.96
N GLU A 125 27.93 -43.43 26.83
CA GLU A 125 27.88 -44.88 26.60
C GLU A 125 27.28 -45.16 25.22
N VAL A 126 27.92 -46.00 24.42
CA VAL A 126 27.42 -46.51 23.16
C VAL A 126 27.16 -47.99 23.32
N ARG A 127 25.89 -48.39 23.27
CA ARG A 127 25.40 -49.75 23.40
C ARG A 127 25.06 -50.32 22.05
N SER A 128 25.39 -51.57 21.80
CA SER A 128 24.98 -52.29 20.62
C SER A 128 24.86 -53.78 20.85
N HIS A 129 24.21 -54.53 19.97
CA HIS A 129 24.00 -55.97 20.13
C HIS A 129 25.32 -56.79 20.23
N GLY A 130 26.38 -56.36 19.58
CA GLY A 130 27.69 -56.97 19.61
C GLY A 130 28.53 -56.63 20.87
N GLY A 131 28.03 -55.75 21.74
CA GLY A 131 28.72 -55.15 22.87
C GLY A 131 28.65 -53.62 22.78
N GLY A 132 29.26 -52.94 23.75
CA GLY A 132 29.29 -51.49 23.76
C GLY A 132 30.57 -50.89 24.30
N VAL A 133 30.68 -49.58 24.21
CA VAL A 133 31.81 -48.83 24.73
C VAL A 133 31.32 -47.61 25.54
N THR A 134 32.10 -47.28 26.58
CA THR A 134 31.90 -46.10 27.41
C THR A 134 33.10 -45.17 27.26
N PHE A 135 32.81 -43.88 27.14
CA PHE A 135 33.79 -42.80 27.19
C PHE A 135 33.50 -41.96 28.44
N SER A 136 34.53 -41.78 29.28
CA SER A 136 34.36 -41.09 30.55
C SER A 136 35.51 -40.15 30.81
N ALA A 137 35.22 -38.92 31.15
CA ALA A 137 36.22 -37.95 31.57
C ALA A 137 36.91 -38.38 32.86
N GLU A 138 36.14 -38.93 33.80
CA GLU A 138 36.67 -39.40 35.09
C GLU A 138 37.63 -40.61 34.93
N ARG A 139 37.21 -41.60 34.12
CA ARG A 139 38.07 -42.77 33.84
C ARG A 139 39.33 -42.40 33.06
N THR A 140 39.20 -41.46 32.10
CA THR A 140 40.33 -40.91 31.34
C THR A 140 41.32 -40.23 32.27
N LEU A 141 40.79 -39.36 33.17
CA LEU A 141 41.61 -38.69 34.18
C LEU A 141 42.31 -39.67 35.10
N SER A 142 41.61 -40.73 35.55
CA SER A 142 42.20 -41.79 36.39
C SER A 142 43.32 -42.57 35.66
N ALA A 143 43.09 -42.92 34.40
CA ALA A 143 44.08 -43.61 33.58
C ALA A 143 45.36 -42.78 33.32
N LEU A 144 45.21 -41.44 33.18
CA LEU A 144 46.36 -40.54 33.10
C LEU A 144 47.13 -40.46 34.43
N ARG A 145 46.41 -40.38 35.57
CA ARG A 145 47.00 -40.34 36.92
C ARG A 145 47.77 -41.64 37.27
N GLU A 146 47.21 -42.82 36.98
CA GLU A 146 47.80 -44.09 37.18
C GLU A 146 49.15 -44.24 36.45
N ARG A 147 49.40 -43.43 35.44
CA ARG A 147 50.60 -43.38 34.60
C ARG A 147 51.50 -42.17 34.84
N ASP A 148 51.19 -41.39 35.86
CA ASP A 148 51.91 -40.13 36.20
C ASP A 148 51.94 -39.14 35.05
N MET A 149 50.94 -39.15 34.18
CA MET A 149 50.86 -38.23 33.09
C MET A 149 50.21 -36.88 33.50
N THR A 150 50.81 -35.77 33.08
CA THR A 150 50.28 -34.44 33.37
C THR A 150 49.00 -34.17 32.53
N VAL A 151 47.92 -33.80 33.22
CA VAL A 151 46.66 -33.41 32.53
C VAL A 151 46.84 -32.09 31.75
N PRO A 152 46.51 -32.02 30.47
CA PRO A 152 46.60 -30.82 29.68
C PRO A 152 45.67 -29.72 30.22
N GLU A 153 46.02 -28.43 29.99
CA GLU A 153 45.18 -27.27 30.35
C GLU A 153 43.83 -27.25 29.57
N SER A 154 43.81 -27.84 28.38
CA SER A 154 42.60 -28.01 27.55
C SER A 154 41.63 -29.09 28.07
N GLY A 155 41.96 -29.81 29.15
CA GLY A 155 41.17 -30.90 29.71
C GLY A 155 41.68 -32.28 29.28
N VAL A 156 40.90 -33.32 29.48
CA VAL A 156 41.23 -34.67 29.02
C VAL A 156 40.53 -34.99 27.70
N PRO A 157 41.21 -35.72 26.77
CA PRO A 157 40.60 -36.15 25.53
C PRO A 157 39.73 -37.40 25.81
N VAL A 158 38.45 -37.18 26.04
CA VAL A 158 37.49 -38.19 26.51
C VAL A 158 37.20 -39.24 25.46
N LEU A 159 37.02 -38.88 24.22
CA LEU A 159 36.67 -39.82 23.15
C LEU A 159 37.85 -40.68 22.70
N ARG A 160 39.08 -40.43 23.18
CA ARG A 160 40.25 -41.22 22.81
C ARG A 160 40.34 -42.54 23.53
N LEU A 161 39.81 -42.61 24.77
CA LEU A 161 39.87 -43.83 25.57
C LEU A 161 38.48 -44.46 25.71
N ALA A 162 38.30 -45.65 25.17
CA ALA A 162 37.06 -46.43 25.24
C ALA A 162 37.19 -47.57 26.25
N TRP A 163 36.16 -47.81 27.05
CA TRP A 163 36.02 -48.92 27.97
C TRP A 163 34.87 -49.83 27.55
N PRO A 164 34.96 -51.17 27.68
CA PRO A 164 33.86 -52.02 27.27
C PRO A 164 32.69 -51.89 28.22
N THR A 165 31.48 -51.92 27.69
CA THR A 165 30.21 -52.10 28.41
C THR A 165 29.48 -53.34 27.86
N SER A 166 28.67 -53.97 28.70
CA SER A 166 27.87 -55.14 28.32
C SER A 166 26.36 -54.82 28.33
N THR A 167 25.99 -53.58 28.56
CA THR A 167 24.60 -53.15 28.56
C THR A 167 24.08 -53.27 27.13
N PRO A 168 22.99 -54.02 26.89
CA PRO A 168 22.38 -54.07 25.53
C PRO A 168 21.68 -52.74 25.22
N PRO A 169 21.47 -52.45 23.94
CA PRO A 169 20.64 -51.31 23.54
C PRO A 169 19.18 -51.55 23.91
N ALA A 170 18.37 -50.45 23.89
CA ALA A 170 16.96 -50.52 24.12
C ALA A 170 16.27 -51.50 23.14
N ALA A 171 15.23 -52.19 23.62
CA ALA A 171 14.52 -53.20 22.84
C ALA A 171 13.96 -52.64 21.53
N GLY A 172 14.27 -53.30 20.42
CA GLY A 172 13.85 -52.88 19.09
C GLY A 172 14.76 -51.91 18.36
N PHE A 173 15.93 -51.58 18.95
CA PHE A 173 17.02 -50.80 18.35
C PHE A 173 18.32 -51.57 18.31
N ASP A 174 19.18 -51.27 17.35
CA ASP A 174 20.46 -51.97 17.13
C ASP A 174 21.63 -51.24 17.79
N THR A 175 21.52 -49.92 17.95
CA THR A 175 22.50 -49.09 18.63
C THR A 175 21.79 -48.04 19.48
N GLU A 176 22.36 -47.76 20.67
CA GLU A 176 21.87 -46.73 21.58
C GLU A 176 23.06 -45.95 22.17
N ILE A 177 22.94 -44.62 22.08
CA ILE A 177 23.90 -43.70 22.70
C ILE A 177 23.23 -43.10 23.92
N VAL A 178 23.87 -43.22 25.08
CA VAL A 178 23.43 -42.67 26.35
C VAL A 178 24.37 -41.56 26.77
N LEU A 179 23.83 -40.40 26.95
CA LEU A 179 24.56 -39.18 27.35
C LEU A 179 24.11 -38.77 28.76
N THR A 180 25.05 -38.72 29.71
CA THR A 180 24.79 -38.08 31.00
C THR A 180 25.10 -36.58 30.86
N PRO A 181 24.11 -35.69 30.79
CA PRO A 181 24.36 -34.28 30.56
C PRO A 181 25.13 -33.64 31.70
N ARG A 182 25.92 -32.64 31.41
CA ARG A 182 26.56 -31.80 32.45
C ARG A 182 25.51 -31.07 33.27
N PRO A 183 25.83 -30.61 34.50
CA PRO A 183 24.86 -29.94 35.38
C PRO A 183 24.22 -28.65 34.80
N ASP A 184 24.88 -28.03 33.83
CA ASP A 184 24.41 -26.79 33.11
C ASP A 184 23.56 -27.09 31.89
N VAL A 185 23.36 -28.35 31.51
CA VAL A 185 22.61 -28.81 30.35
C VAL A 185 21.39 -29.60 30.77
N LYS A 186 20.22 -29.27 30.28
CA LYS A 186 18.95 -29.96 30.56
C LYS A 186 18.62 -30.93 29.43
N SER A 187 18.36 -32.19 29.76
CA SER A 187 18.00 -33.23 28.80
C SER A 187 16.72 -32.92 28.03
N GLU A 188 15.72 -32.33 28.72
CA GLU A 188 14.48 -31.96 28.08
C GLU A 188 14.70 -30.91 26.98
N SER A 189 15.68 -30.01 27.15
CA SER A 189 16.03 -29.01 26.13
C SER A 189 16.71 -29.65 24.92
N LEU A 190 17.52 -30.72 25.17
CA LEU A 190 18.16 -31.48 24.09
C LEU A 190 17.12 -32.29 23.29
N ALA A 191 16.22 -32.99 24.01
CA ALA A 191 15.12 -33.72 23.38
C ALA A 191 14.19 -32.77 22.60
N GLY A 192 13.87 -31.57 23.14
CA GLY A 192 13.12 -30.52 22.44
C GLY A 192 13.78 -30.08 21.13
N GLY A 193 15.13 -29.98 21.10
CA GLY A 193 15.87 -29.68 19.89
C GLY A 193 15.68 -30.72 18.77
N PHE A 194 15.64 -32.01 19.13
CA PHE A 194 15.33 -33.07 18.17
C PHE A 194 13.89 -32.95 17.62
N LEU A 195 12.92 -32.57 18.45
CA LEU A 195 11.54 -32.40 18.04
C LEU A 195 11.40 -31.22 17.07
N ASP A 196 12.05 -30.11 17.34
CA ASP A 196 12.06 -28.92 16.50
C ASP A 196 12.66 -29.21 15.11
N GLU A 197 13.68 -30.07 15.03
CA GLU A 197 14.39 -30.43 13.79
C GLU A 197 13.84 -31.69 13.11
N ALA A 198 12.92 -32.46 13.72
CA ALA A 198 12.51 -33.78 13.25
C ALA A 198 12.01 -33.78 11.80
N VAL A 199 11.21 -32.78 11.40
CA VAL A 199 10.70 -32.67 10.03
C VAL A 199 11.84 -32.41 9.04
N ASP A 200 12.76 -31.51 9.37
CA ASP A 200 13.92 -31.19 8.52
C ASP A 200 14.84 -32.41 8.37
N LEU A 201 15.11 -33.11 9.46
CA LEU A 201 15.93 -34.31 9.46
C LEU A 201 15.32 -35.44 8.61
N LEU A 202 14.00 -35.62 8.64
CA LEU A 202 13.29 -36.60 7.81
C LEU A 202 13.26 -36.22 6.32
N LEU A 203 13.24 -34.92 5.98
CA LEU A 203 13.36 -34.45 4.60
C LEU A 203 14.80 -34.61 4.06
N GLU A 204 15.78 -34.35 4.89
CA GLU A 204 17.21 -34.42 4.53
C GLU A 204 17.72 -35.85 4.41
N LEU A 205 17.40 -36.68 5.39
CA LEU A 205 17.96 -38.02 5.58
C LEU A 205 17.00 -39.13 5.10
N GLN A 206 17.10 -39.46 3.82
CA GLN A 206 16.17 -40.36 3.14
C GLN A 206 16.10 -41.77 3.77
N ALA A 207 17.14 -42.21 4.47
CA ALA A 207 17.16 -43.52 5.12
C ALA A 207 16.44 -43.54 6.48
N LEU A 208 15.95 -42.39 6.97
CA LEU A 208 15.10 -42.32 8.16
C LEU A 208 13.63 -42.32 7.79
N ASP A 209 12.85 -43.22 8.37
CA ASP A 209 11.41 -43.32 8.17
C ASP A 209 10.61 -42.78 9.35
N SER A 210 11.20 -42.73 10.56
CA SER A 210 10.55 -42.16 11.73
C SER A 210 11.57 -41.67 12.77
N ILE A 211 11.14 -40.63 13.47
CA ILE A 211 11.83 -40.08 14.65
C ILE A 211 10.81 -40.02 15.78
N GLU A 212 11.14 -40.69 16.91
CA GLU A 212 10.35 -40.69 18.12
C GLU A 212 11.07 -39.87 19.18
N ILE A 213 10.39 -38.90 19.82
CA ILE A 213 10.96 -38.06 20.87
C ILE A 213 10.02 -38.11 22.09
N ASP A 214 10.49 -38.63 23.23
CA ASP A 214 9.71 -38.78 24.46
C ASP A 214 8.31 -39.37 24.23
N GLY A 215 8.19 -40.34 23.31
CA GLY A 215 6.93 -41.01 22.95
C GLY A 215 6.11 -40.28 21.86
N VAL A 216 6.55 -39.13 21.38
CA VAL A 216 5.95 -38.46 20.23
C VAL A 216 6.61 -38.97 18.96
N VAL A 217 5.85 -39.69 18.14
CA VAL A 217 6.32 -40.25 16.88
C VAL A 217 6.05 -39.30 15.71
N VAL A 218 7.08 -39.02 14.94
CA VAL A 218 7.02 -38.29 13.67
C VAL A 218 7.39 -39.25 12.55
N ASP A 219 6.39 -39.75 11.84
CA ASP A 219 6.56 -40.68 10.72
C ASP A 219 6.72 -39.94 9.40
N CYS A 220 7.51 -40.53 8.52
CA CYS A 220 7.75 -40.09 7.15
C CYS A 220 7.36 -41.18 6.16
N VAL A 221 6.34 -40.91 5.36
CA VAL A 221 5.92 -41.82 4.29
C VAL A 221 6.36 -41.22 2.95
N ARG A 222 7.08 -42.03 2.15
CA ARG A 222 7.52 -41.63 0.81
C ARG A 222 6.80 -42.48 -0.22
N THR A 223 6.10 -41.80 -1.14
CA THR A 223 5.34 -42.41 -2.24
C THR A 223 5.98 -41.98 -3.57
N GLU A 224 6.53 -42.93 -4.29
CA GLU A 224 7.07 -42.69 -5.63
C GLU A 224 5.91 -42.37 -6.60
N LEU A 225 5.96 -41.24 -7.27
CA LEU A 225 5.00 -40.82 -8.29
C LEU A 225 5.49 -41.23 -9.68
N ASP A 226 6.79 -41.10 -9.90
CA ASP A 226 7.54 -41.55 -11.08
C ASP A 226 9.05 -41.62 -10.76
N ASP A 227 9.89 -41.79 -11.79
CA ASP A 227 11.35 -41.96 -11.63
C ASP A 227 12.03 -40.75 -11.00
N ALA A 228 11.47 -39.56 -11.10
CA ALA A 228 12.05 -38.32 -10.59
C ALA A 228 11.27 -37.72 -9.42
N ARG A 229 10.00 -38.05 -9.25
CA ARG A 229 9.12 -37.38 -8.27
C ARG A 229 8.71 -38.34 -7.16
N VAL A 230 8.80 -37.84 -5.95
CA VAL A 230 8.38 -38.52 -4.71
C VAL A 230 7.49 -37.58 -3.91
N GLU A 231 6.33 -38.05 -3.49
CA GLU A 231 5.53 -37.36 -2.47
C GLU A 231 6.01 -37.81 -1.09
N ILE A 232 6.27 -36.84 -0.21
CA ILE A 232 6.73 -37.07 1.16
C ILE A 232 5.67 -36.53 2.13
N ALA A 233 5.12 -37.42 2.95
CA ALA A 233 4.18 -37.06 4.01
C ALA A 233 4.86 -37.21 5.37
N ILE A 234 4.90 -36.12 6.16
CA ILE A 234 5.43 -36.11 7.53
C ILE A 234 4.38 -35.50 8.44
N GLY A 235 3.78 -36.30 9.31
CA GLY A 235 2.66 -35.90 10.11
C GLY A 235 1.47 -35.43 9.26
N SER A 236 1.01 -34.20 9.42
CA SER A 236 -0.06 -33.59 8.62
C SER A 236 0.41 -32.79 7.42
N ARG A 237 1.71 -32.73 7.17
CA ARG A 237 2.30 -31.93 6.08
C ARG A 237 2.74 -32.84 4.95
N THR A 238 2.62 -32.36 3.73
CA THR A 238 3.05 -33.06 2.52
C THR A 238 4.01 -32.20 1.71
N TRP A 239 5.00 -32.83 1.10
CA TRP A 239 5.97 -32.19 0.19
C TRP A 239 6.03 -32.96 -1.12
N LEU A 240 6.36 -32.28 -2.20
CA LEU A 240 6.78 -32.88 -3.46
C LEU A 240 8.30 -32.76 -3.58
N GLN A 241 8.98 -33.87 -3.74
CA GLN A 241 10.39 -33.91 -4.07
C GLN A 241 10.58 -34.22 -5.54
N TYR A 242 11.46 -33.47 -6.19
CA TYR A 242 11.98 -33.76 -7.55
C TYR A 242 13.49 -34.01 -7.47
N THR A 243 13.93 -35.13 -8.01
CA THR A 243 15.34 -35.57 -7.95
C THR A 243 16.01 -35.39 -9.30
N THR A 244 17.14 -34.69 -9.30
CA THR A 244 18.06 -34.54 -10.43
C THR A 244 19.35 -35.33 -10.14
N SER A 245 20.29 -35.32 -11.09
CA SER A 245 21.62 -35.97 -10.89
C SER A 245 22.46 -35.34 -9.77
N ALA A 246 22.23 -34.07 -9.41
CA ALA A 246 23.06 -33.31 -8.47
C ALA A 246 22.30 -32.77 -7.25
N ALA A 247 20.96 -32.80 -7.28
CA ALA A 247 20.16 -32.20 -6.20
C ALA A 247 18.76 -32.82 -6.10
N ARG A 248 18.18 -32.69 -4.91
CA ARG A 248 16.76 -32.91 -4.64
C ARG A 248 16.10 -31.56 -4.35
N TRP A 249 15.07 -31.20 -5.13
CA TRP A 249 14.27 -30.03 -4.97
C TRP A 249 12.98 -30.39 -4.22
N ILE A 250 12.73 -29.80 -3.08
CA ILE A 250 11.61 -30.17 -2.20
C ILE A 250 10.75 -28.94 -1.99
N VAL A 251 9.46 -29.09 -2.24
CA VAL A 251 8.50 -28.03 -2.09
C VAL A 251 7.29 -28.46 -1.27
N PRO A 252 6.77 -27.63 -0.37
CA PRO A 252 5.56 -27.96 0.39
C PRO A 252 4.35 -28.05 -0.55
N MET A 253 3.42 -28.93 -0.15
CA MET A 253 2.12 -29.10 -0.81
C MET A 253 1.03 -28.55 0.08
N VAL A 254 0.13 -27.72 -0.48
CA VAL A 254 -1.05 -27.18 0.18
C VAL A 254 -2.26 -27.45 -0.71
N ASP A 255 -3.28 -28.09 -0.18
CA ASP A 255 -4.49 -28.49 -0.92
C ASP A 255 -4.18 -29.26 -2.23
N GLY A 256 -3.15 -30.08 -2.20
CA GLY A 256 -2.71 -30.89 -3.34
C GLY A 256 -1.92 -30.14 -4.42
N LEU A 257 -1.58 -28.87 -4.20
CA LEU A 257 -0.76 -28.05 -5.10
C LEU A 257 0.60 -27.69 -4.49
N PRO A 258 1.69 -27.71 -5.29
CA PRO A 258 2.98 -27.25 -4.82
C PRO A 258 2.97 -25.73 -4.62
N VAL A 259 3.51 -25.31 -3.48
CA VAL A 259 3.64 -23.89 -3.15
C VAL A 259 5.10 -23.53 -2.88
N PRO A 260 5.53 -22.28 -3.15
CA PRO A 260 6.89 -21.84 -2.85
C PRO A 260 7.26 -22.05 -1.38
N ALA A 261 8.44 -22.61 -1.15
CA ALA A 261 9.01 -22.71 0.18
C ALA A 261 9.49 -21.34 0.68
N ALA A 262 9.45 -21.12 1.99
CA ALA A 262 10.13 -19.98 2.59
C ALA A 262 11.66 -20.07 2.35
N PRO A 263 12.37 -18.92 2.29
CA PRO A 263 13.82 -18.91 2.23
C PRO A 263 14.47 -19.72 3.35
N ASP A 264 15.43 -20.57 2.99
CA ASP A 264 16.08 -21.50 3.89
C ASP A 264 17.58 -21.52 3.64
N VAL A 265 18.26 -22.61 3.96
CA VAL A 265 19.69 -22.83 3.75
C VAL A 265 19.95 -23.94 2.73
N LEU A 266 21.14 -23.97 2.15
CA LEU A 266 21.60 -25.11 1.39
C LEU A 266 21.77 -26.32 2.34
N ARG A 267 21.27 -27.48 1.92
CA ARG A 267 21.40 -28.76 2.65
C ARG A 267 22.38 -29.69 1.93
N ALA A 268 23.42 -30.12 2.65
CA ALA A 268 24.50 -30.91 2.03
C ALA A 268 25.00 -32.08 2.94
N PRO A 269 24.27 -33.18 3.09
CA PRO A 269 22.83 -33.36 2.94
C PRO A 269 22.01 -32.66 4.03
N THR A 270 22.64 -32.31 5.17
CA THR A 270 22.04 -31.63 6.31
C THR A 270 22.23 -30.11 6.18
N ARG A 271 21.47 -29.35 6.98
CA ARG A 271 21.47 -27.87 6.97
C ARG A 271 22.89 -27.31 7.10
N SER A 272 23.20 -26.32 6.25
CA SER A 272 24.43 -25.52 6.31
C SER A 272 24.12 -24.10 6.82
N ASP A 273 25.14 -23.24 6.90
CA ASP A 273 24.98 -21.80 7.17
C ASP A 273 24.84 -20.99 5.87
N GLU A 274 24.80 -21.64 4.69
CA GLU A 274 24.66 -20.97 3.40
C GLU A 274 23.19 -20.61 3.15
N LEU A 275 22.81 -19.39 3.49
CA LEU A 275 21.46 -18.87 3.29
C LEU A 275 21.10 -18.83 1.82
N LEU A 276 19.91 -19.33 1.48
CA LEU A 276 19.32 -19.30 0.16
C LEU A 276 18.00 -18.53 0.16
N SER A 277 17.69 -17.94 -0.97
CA SER A 277 16.42 -17.23 -1.22
C SER A 277 15.57 -17.91 -2.32
N LEU A 278 15.79 -19.21 -2.51
CA LEU A 278 15.08 -20.01 -3.51
C LEU A 278 13.66 -20.38 -3.02
N PRO A 279 12.69 -20.51 -3.93
CA PRO A 279 11.32 -20.91 -3.61
C PRO A 279 11.16 -22.43 -3.41
N ALA A 280 12.25 -23.16 -3.28
CA ALA A 280 12.30 -24.60 -3.00
C ALA A 280 13.44 -24.88 -2.04
N LEU A 281 13.26 -25.87 -1.16
CA LEU A 281 14.36 -26.45 -0.39
C LEU A 281 15.27 -27.22 -1.34
N VAL A 282 16.57 -27.10 -1.17
CA VAL A 282 17.54 -27.83 -2.00
C VAL A 282 18.46 -28.67 -1.11
N VAL A 283 18.49 -29.96 -1.40
CA VAL A 283 19.44 -30.91 -0.82
C VAL A 283 20.37 -31.35 -1.94
N ALA A 284 21.65 -31.01 -1.83
CA ALA A 284 22.63 -31.26 -2.88
C ALA A 284 23.91 -31.85 -2.32
N ASP A 285 24.56 -32.68 -3.11
CA ASP A 285 25.89 -33.24 -2.77
C ASP A 285 26.96 -32.26 -3.24
N VAL A 286 27.28 -31.29 -2.38
CA VAL A 286 28.32 -30.31 -2.66
C VAL A 286 29.44 -30.41 -1.62
N PRO A 287 30.71 -30.30 -2.02
CA PRO A 287 31.85 -30.34 -1.11
C PRO A 287 31.77 -29.21 -0.07
N MET A 288 31.73 -29.62 1.22
CA MET A 288 31.62 -28.70 2.34
C MET A 288 32.95 -28.55 3.08
N GLN A 289 33.10 -27.47 3.82
CA GLN A 289 34.19 -27.30 4.80
C GLN A 289 34.07 -28.38 5.88
N PRO A 290 35.15 -28.69 6.63
CA PRO A 290 35.15 -29.77 7.61
C PRO A 290 34.10 -29.66 8.71
N ASP A 291 33.66 -28.42 9.04
CA ASP A 291 32.59 -28.12 9.97
C ASP A 291 31.19 -28.26 9.36
N ARG A 292 31.11 -28.56 8.06
CA ARG A 292 29.89 -28.67 7.26
C ARG A 292 28.96 -27.42 7.33
N ARG A 293 29.53 -26.28 7.70
CA ARG A 293 28.75 -25.02 7.78
C ARG A 293 28.71 -24.29 6.44
N ARG A 294 29.82 -24.34 5.66
CA ARG A 294 29.95 -23.62 4.40
C ARG A 294 30.48 -24.50 3.29
N VAL A 295 30.11 -24.14 2.08
CA VAL A 295 30.66 -24.75 0.88
C VAL A 295 32.17 -24.44 0.78
N LEU A 296 32.96 -25.41 0.29
CA LEU A 296 34.39 -25.18 0.04
C LEU A 296 34.58 -24.05 -0.97
N PRO A 297 35.50 -23.10 -0.72
CA PRO A 297 35.79 -22.04 -1.68
C PRO A 297 36.18 -22.58 -3.05
N GLY A 298 35.60 -22.02 -4.13
CA GLY A 298 35.88 -22.41 -5.49
C GLY A 298 35.07 -23.61 -6.03
N VAL A 299 34.18 -24.18 -5.22
CA VAL A 299 33.21 -25.19 -5.69
C VAL A 299 32.13 -24.51 -6.51
N SER A 300 31.85 -25.01 -7.70
CA SER A 300 30.76 -24.53 -8.55
C SER A 300 29.44 -25.23 -8.20
N VAL A 301 28.36 -24.45 -8.13
CA VAL A 301 26.98 -24.97 -7.93
C VAL A 301 26.23 -25.10 -9.28
N ALA A 302 26.95 -25.10 -10.39
CA ALA A 302 26.36 -25.13 -11.73
C ALA A 302 25.54 -26.40 -12.00
N GLU A 303 26.02 -27.56 -11.51
CA GLU A 303 25.29 -28.82 -11.64
C GLU A 303 24.00 -28.85 -10.82
N VAL A 304 23.99 -28.21 -9.66
CA VAL A 304 22.78 -28.05 -8.84
C VAL A 304 21.74 -27.26 -9.61
N ALA A 305 22.13 -26.15 -10.25
CA ALA A 305 21.23 -25.32 -11.04
C ALA A 305 20.76 -25.99 -12.33
N HIS A 306 21.51 -26.93 -12.88
CA HIS A 306 21.24 -27.52 -14.19
C HIS A 306 19.87 -28.18 -14.29
N GLY A 307 19.43 -28.92 -13.29
CA GLY A 307 18.16 -29.62 -13.28
C GLY A 307 16.97 -28.77 -12.81
N TYR A 308 17.15 -27.50 -12.50
CA TYR A 308 16.06 -26.65 -12.01
C TYR A 308 14.93 -26.40 -13.02
N PRO A 309 15.18 -26.17 -14.32
CA PRO A 309 14.11 -26.05 -15.31
C PRO A 309 13.26 -27.31 -15.44
N ASP A 310 13.88 -28.50 -15.36
CA ASP A 310 13.16 -29.79 -15.43
C ASP A 310 12.26 -29.96 -14.20
N PHE A 311 12.77 -29.59 -13.01
CA PHE A 311 11.96 -29.52 -11.80
C PHE A 311 10.75 -28.61 -12.01
N VAL A 312 10.94 -27.37 -12.48
CA VAL A 312 9.84 -26.43 -12.69
C VAL A 312 8.86 -26.96 -13.76
N ALA A 313 9.35 -27.53 -14.86
CA ALA A 313 8.52 -28.11 -15.92
C ALA A 313 7.68 -29.31 -15.41
N SER A 314 8.17 -30.06 -14.40
CA SER A 314 7.45 -31.17 -13.78
C SER A 314 6.24 -30.76 -12.95
N LEU A 315 6.16 -29.49 -12.57
CA LEU A 315 5.08 -28.94 -11.74
C LEU A 315 3.81 -28.65 -12.59
N PRO A 316 2.63 -28.60 -11.95
CA PRO A 316 1.41 -28.17 -12.63
C PRO A 316 1.59 -26.78 -13.27
N ALA A 317 1.09 -26.58 -14.48
CA ALA A 317 1.29 -25.35 -15.27
C ALA A 317 0.99 -24.06 -14.48
N SER A 318 -0.10 -24.08 -13.70
CA SER A 318 -0.52 -22.93 -12.86
C SER A 318 0.45 -22.57 -11.73
N ALA A 319 1.31 -23.51 -11.30
CA ALA A 319 2.24 -23.28 -10.20
C ALA A 319 3.63 -22.84 -10.66
N ARG A 320 4.04 -23.20 -11.89
CA ARG A 320 5.44 -23.09 -12.37
C ARG A 320 6.07 -21.72 -12.19
N VAL A 321 5.35 -20.64 -12.53
CA VAL A 321 5.86 -19.27 -12.44
C VAL A 321 6.17 -18.84 -11.00
N SER A 322 5.48 -19.41 -10.01
CA SER A 322 5.73 -19.17 -8.59
C SER A 322 7.09 -19.70 -8.11
N PHE A 323 7.73 -20.56 -8.91
CA PHE A 323 9.04 -21.12 -8.62
C PHE A 323 10.19 -20.41 -9.34
N VAL A 324 9.93 -19.32 -10.02
CA VAL A 324 10.98 -18.39 -10.43
C VAL A 324 11.47 -17.64 -9.19
N PRO A 325 12.80 -17.67 -8.88
CA PRO A 325 13.32 -16.98 -7.70
C PRO A 325 12.98 -15.49 -7.72
N GLU A 326 12.70 -14.92 -6.56
CA GLU A 326 12.40 -13.49 -6.45
C GLU A 326 13.63 -12.64 -6.83
N VAL A 327 13.38 -11.54 -7.53
CA VAL A 327 14.43 -10.56 -7.85
C VAL A 327 14.76 -9.77 -6.59
N GLY A 328 16.02 -9.84 -6.12
CA GLY A 328 16.45 -9.17 -4.90
C GLY A 328 17.92 -9.41 -4.58
N PHE A 329 18.37 -8.93 -3.44
CA PHE A 329 19.74 -9.16 -2.98
C PHE A 329 19.93 -10.62 -2.58
N ALA A 330 21.09 -11.18 -2.98
CA ALA A 330 21.50 -12.51 -2.55
C ALA A 330 21.76 -12.54 -1.05
N ARG A 331 21.41 -13.66 -0.39
CA ARG A 331 21.60 -13.86 1.04
C ARG A 331 22.98 -14.39 1.40
N SER A 332 23.65 -15.06 0.43
CA SER A 332 25.02 -15.53 0.52
C SER A 332 25.69 -15.48 -0.88
N ALA A 333 26.99 -15.72 -0.95
CA ALA A 333 27.68 -15.81 -2.24
C ALA A 333 27.15 -16.99 -3.07
N ILE A 334 26.88 -18.12 -2.43
CA ILE A 334 26.29 -19.31 -3.06
C ILE A 334 24.88 -19.05 -3.57
N ASP A 335 24.05 -18.33 -2.79
CA ASP A 335 22.72 -17.91 -3.23
C ASP A 335 22.79 -17.06 -4.50
N GLY A 336 23.72 -16.12 -4.54
CA GLY A 336 23.91 -15.25 -5.72
C GLY A 336 24.29 -16.05 -6.96
N GLU A 337 25.29 -16.93 -6.85
CA GLU A 337 25.74 -17.78 -7.94
C GLU A 337 24.62 -18.72 -8.42
N LEU A 338 23.95 -19.39 -7.50
CA LEU A 338 22.91 -20.37 -7.81
C LEU A 338 21.72 -19.70 -8.49
N ARG A 339 21.26 -18.55 -7.97
CA ARG A 339 20.17 -17.78 -8.59
C ARG A 339 20.50 -17.28 -9.98
N GLU A 340 21.71 -16.74 -10.19
CA GLU A 340 22.14 -16.29 -11.52
C GLU A 340 22.12 -17.44 -12.54
N LEU A 341 22.63 -18.60 -12.13
CA LEU A 341 22.60 -19.79 -12.96
C LEU A 341 21.18 -20.29 -13.25
N ILE A 342 20.29 -20.29 -12.24
CA ILE A 342 18.88 -20.66 -12.36
C ILE A 342 18.17 -19.72 -13.34
N PHE A 343 18.29 -18.40 -13.19
CA PHE A 343 17.67 -17.45 -14.10
C PHE A 343 18.12 -17.69 -15.55
N ARG A 344 19.42 -17.86 -15.78
CA ARG A 344 19.98 -18.13 -17.10
C ARG A 344 19.45 -19.44 -17.69
N ARG A 345 19.28 -20.48 -16.88
CA ARG A 345 18.73 -21.76 -17.33
C ARG A 345 17.23 -21.67 -17.60
N LEU A 346 16.48 -21.04 -16.72
CA LEU A 346 15.04 -20.83 -16.91
C LEU A 346 14.73 -19.98 -18.14
N SER A 347 15.56 -18.99 -18.47
CA SER A 347 15.30 -18.11 -19.64
C SER A 347 15.40 -18.87 -20.97
N THR A 348 16.19 -19.93 -21.03
CA THR A 348 16.53 -20.66 -22.28
C THR A 348 15.87 -22.04 -22.40
N ALA A 349 15.26 -22.57 -21.34
CA ALA A 349 14.60 -23.88 -21.34
C ALA A 349 13.09 -23.77 -21.60
N PRO A 350 12.46 -24.77 -22.26
CA PRO A 350 11.02 -24.78 -22.48
C PRO A 350 10.27 -25.32 -21.24
N TRP A 351 9.72 -24.42 -20.45
CA TRP A 351 8.95 -24.76 -19.23
C TRP A 351 7.74 -23.85 -19.00
N LEU A 352 7.64 -22.73 -19.74
CA LEU A 352 6.61 -21.73 -19.56
C LEU A 352 5.35 -22.13 -20.32
N PRO A 353 4.18 -22.23 -19.66
CA PRO A 353 2.94 -22.59 -20.33
C PRO A 353 2.53 -21.61 -21.43
N ALA A 354 2.21 -22.14 -22.62
CA ALA A 354 1.72 -21.40 -23.77
C ALA A 354 0.21 -21.21 -23.71
N ALA A 355 -0.30 -20.19 -24.38
CA ALA A 355 -1.73 -20.02 -24.62
C ALA A 355 -2.31 -21.15 -25.51
N ASP A 356 -1.47 -21.71 -26.39
CA ASP A 356 -1.78 -22.90 -27.19
C ASP A 356 -0.47 -23.62 -27.53
N GLY A 357 -0.53 -24.97 -27.55
CA GLY A 357 0.61 -25.82 -27.95
C GLY A 357 1.60 -26.15 -26.82
N PRO A 358 2.86 -26.47 -27.16
CA PRO A 358 3.88 -26.89 -26.20
C PRO A 358 4.42 -25.73 -25.37
N ASP A 359 5.08 -26.09 -24.24
CA ASP A 359 5.75 -25.13 -23.36
C ASP A 359 6.73 -24.23 -24.13
N LEU A 360 6.76 -22.95 -23.76
CA LEU A 360 7.56 -21.89 -24.37
C LEU A 360 8.93 -21.74 -23.70
N VAL A 361 9.90 -21.27 -24.49
CA VAL A 361 11.17 -20.73 -24.00
C VAL A 361 10.95 -19.26 -23.63
N PRO A 362 11.17 -18.85 -22.37
CA PRO A 362 10.84 -17.51 -21.89
C PRO A 362 11.43 -16.35 -22.71
N GLU A 363 12.69 -16.42 -23.14
CA GLU A 363 13.33 -15.37 -23.99
C GLU A 363 12.63 -15.15 -25.33
N ARG A 364 11.78 -16.06 -25.77
CA ARG A 364 11.03 -15.97 -27.04
C ARG A 364 9.54 -15.78 -26.81
N ALA A 365 9.12 -15.79 -25.55
CA ALA A 365 7.72 -15.72 -25.19
C ALA A 365 7.25 -14.27 -25.04
N HIS A 366 5.98 -14.07 -25.33
CA HIS A 366 5.31 -12.78 -25.19
C HIS A 366 4.16 -12.88 -24.19
N VAL A 367 4.04 -11.92 -23.30
CA VAL A 367 2.91 -11.78 -22.37
C VAL A 367 2.23 -10.44 -22.56
N LEU A 368 0.91 -10.48 -22.73
CA LEU A 368 0.06 -9.30 -22.64
C LEU A 368 -0.53 -9.26 -21.22
N ALA A 369 -0.33 -8.15 -20.51
CA ALA A 369 -0.80 -8.01 -19.13
C ALA A 369 -2.33 -8.14 -19.06
N ASP A 370 -2.79 -8.88 -18.05
CA ASP A 370 -4.21 -9.09 -17.74
C ASP A 370 -5.04 -9.63 -18.92
N ALA A 371 -4.40 -10.34 -19.86
CA ALA A 371 -5.08 -10.97 -20.98
C ALA A 371 -6.08 -12.03 -20.48
N THR A 372 -7.29 -12.03 -21.06
CA THR A 372 -8.30 -13.09 -20.85
C THR A 372 -8.04 -14.26 -21.80
N GLU A 373 -8.65 -15.41 -21.51
CA GLU A 373 -8.59 -16.57 -22.41
C GLU A 373 -9.18 -16.26 -23.79
N GLU A 374 -10.30 -15.47 -23.84
CA GLU A 374 -10.92 -15.04 -25.09
C GLU A 374 -9.96 -14.16 -25.91
N LEU A 375 -9.28 -13.22 -25.25
CA LEU A 375 -8.33 -12.35 -25.91
C LEU A 375 -7.12 -13.14 -26.43
N ALA A 376 -6.59 -14.04 -25.61
CA ALA A 376 -5.48 -14.90 -26.01
C ALA A 376 -5.85 -15.72 -27.24
N ALA A 377 -7.06 -16.33 -27.28
CA ALA A 377 -7.53 -17.11 -28.42
C ALA A 377 -7.63 -16.29 -29.72
N VAL A 378 -8.08 -15.02 -29.65
CA VAL A 378 -8.14 -14.14 -30.82
C VAL A 378 -6.74 -13.74 -31.30
N LEU A 379 -5.76 -13.63 -30.37
CA LEU A 379 -4.42 -13.14 -30.65
C LEU A 379 -3.43 -14.23 -31.11
N LEU A 380 -3.77 -15.51 -31.06
CA LEU A 380 -2.87 -16.62 -31.44
C LEU A 380 -2.24 -16.44 -32.82
N ASP A 381 -2.99 -15.95 -33.80
CA ASP A 381 -2.54 -15.70 -35.16
C ASP A 381 -1.78 -14.38 -35.34
N VAL A 382 -1.76 -13.51 -34.32
CA VAL A 382 -1.14 -12.17 -34.37
C VAL A 382 0.09 -12.10 -33.50
N VAL A 383 0.08 -12.69 -32.32
CA VAL A 383 1.17 -12.67 -31.35
C VAL A 383 1.79 -14.07 -31.26
N PRO A 384 3.00 -14.28 -31.82
CA PRO A 384 3.67 -15.56 -31.70
C PRO A 384 4.13 -15.84 -30.26
N ASN A 385 4.15 -17.11 -29.87
CA ASN A 385 4.60 -17.57 -28.56
C ASN A 385 3.92 -16.84 -27.39
N LEU A 386 2.63 -16.70 -27.44
CA LEU A 386 1.85 -16.06 -26.41
C LEU A 386 1.79 -16.97 -25.18
N VAL A 387 2.09 -16.41 -24.01
CA VAL A 387 2.00 -17.06 -22.70
C VAL A 387 0.53 -17.28 -22.32
N ASP A 388 0.25 -18.39 -21.62
CA ASP A 388 -1.06 -18.69 -21.06
C ASP A 388 -1.68 -17.49 -20.33
N ALA A 389 -2.94 -17.21 -20.62
CA ALA A 389 -3.66 -16.05 -20.08
C ALA A 389 -3.71 -16.05 -18.54
N ALA A 390 -3.77 -17.22 -17.88
CA ALA A 390 -3.76 -17.33 -16.43
C ALA A 390 -2.48 -16.75 -15.79
N LEU A 391 -1.40 -16.64 -16.55
CA LEU A 391 -0.11 -16.10 -16.12
C LEU A 391 0.08 -14.61 -16.45
N SER A 392 -0.88 -13.98 -17.12
CA SER A 392 -0.80 -12.59 -17.59
C SER A 392 -0.94 -11.54 -16.46
N GLY A 393 -1.49 -11.94 -15.31
CA GLY A 393 -1.77 -11.03 -14.20
C GLY A 393 -0.53 -10.43 -13.53
N ALA A 394 -0.71 -9.27 -12.90
CA ALA A 394 0.35 -8.47 -12.27
C ALA A 394 1.21 -9.25 -11.25
N ARG A 395 0.62 -10.24 -10.56
CA ARG A 395 1.33 -11.11 -9.61
C ARG A 395 2.51 -11.88 -10.23
N HIS A 396 2.46 -12.19 -11.53
CA HIS A 396 3.50 -12.94 -12.23
C HIS A 396 4.49 -12.06 -12.99
N ALA A 397 4.22 -10.75 -13.13
CA ALA A 397 4.97 -9.82 -13.98
C ALA A 397 6.47 -9.76 -13.64
N SER A 398 6.82 -9.73 -12.35
CA SER A 398 8.22 -9.70 -11.91
C SER A 398 8.95 -10.98 -12.24
N ALA A 399 8.34 -12.14 -12.02
CA ALA A 399 8.92 -13.44 -12.31
C ALA A 399 9.12 -13.66 -13.82
N LEU A 400 8.10 -13.34 -14.62
CA LEU A 400 8.18 -13.43 -16.08
C LEU A 400 9.27 -12.51 -16.66
N SER A 401 9.36 -11.28 -16.14
CA SER A 401 10.42 -10.34 -16.56
C SER A 401 11.81 -10.85 -16.19
N ALA A 402 11.97 -11.46 -15.01
CA ALA A 402 13.25 -11.98 -14.52
C ALA A 402 13.82 -13.10 -15.41
N VAL A 403 12.97 -13.86 -16.09
CA VAL A 403 13.37 -14.93 -17.02
C VAL A 403 13.36 -14.48 -18.48
N GLY A 404 13.16 -13.20 -18.76
CA GLY A 404 13.29 -12.63 -20.10
C GLY A 404 12.02 -12.68 -20.96
N VAL A 405 10.85 -12.91 -20.41
CA VAL A 405 9.59 -12.85 -21.17
C VAL A 405 9.33 -11.41 -21.63
N HIS A 406 9.01 -11.26 -22.90
CA HIS A 406 8.74 -9.96 -23.49
C HIS A 406 7.31 -9.50 -23.19
N ARG A 407 7.19 -8.40 -22.44
CA ARG A 407 5.88 -7.80 -22.17
C ARG A 407 5.43 -6.97 -23.35
N ILE A 408 4.25 -7.28 -23.88
CA ILE A 408 3.57 -6.46 -24.89
C ILE A 408 2.63 -5.50 -24.16
N GLY A 409 2.80 -4.19 -24.39
CA GLY A 409 1.83 -3.17 -24.02
C GLY A 409 0.74 -3.04 -25.07
N LEU A 410 -0.36 -2.39 -24.71
CA LEU A 410 -1.52 -2.18 -25.59
C LEU A 410 -1.13 -1.38 -26.85
N ALA A 411 -0.25 -0.39 -26.71
CA ALA A 411 0.26 0.39 -27.85
C ALA A 411 1.01 -0.51 -28.86
N ARG A 412 1.87 -1.41 -28.38
CA ARG A 412 2.58 -2.36 -29.23
C ARG A 412 1.64 -3.35 -29.90
N LEU A 413 0.61 -3.79 -29.17
CA LEU A 413 -0.45 -4.64 -29.74
C LEU A 413 -1.19 -3.90 -30.88
N ALA A 414 -1.57 -2.64 -30.68
CA ALA A 414 -2.20 -1.84 -31.72
C ALA A 414 -1.33 -1.70 -32.98
N GLU A 415 0.01 -1.52 -32.82
CA GLU A 415 0.95 -1.51 -33.93
C GLU A 415 1.00 -2.87 -34.68
N MET A 416 1.01 -3.99 -33.96
CA MET A 416 1.03 -5.34 -34.56
C MET A 416 -0.27 -5.65 -35.33
N LEU A 417 -1.39 -5.04 -34.92
CA LEU A 417 -2.67 -5.14 -35.58
C LEU A 417 -2.75 -4.25 -36.85
N GLY A 418 -1.87 -3.25 -36.94
CA GLY A 418 -1.76 -2.38 -38.11
C GLY A 418 -1.50 -3.17 -39.40
N GLY A 419 -2.31 -2.95 -40.43
CA GLY A 419 -2.17 -3.61 -41.73
C GLY A 419 -2.70 -5.05 -41.80
N GLN A 420 -3.31 -5.57 -40.72
CA GLN A 420 -3.99 -6.86 -40.74
C GLN A 420 -5.30 -6.78 -41.55
N ALA A 421 -5.38 -7.61 -42.61
CA ALA A 421 -6.62 -7.77 -43.36
C ALA A 421 -7.45 -8.88 -42.71
N ARG A 422 -8.50 -8.50 -42.00
CA ARG A 422 -9.40 -9.42 -41.31
C ARG A 422 -10.86 -9.02 -41.57
N GLU A 423 -11.77 -9.99 -41.49
CA GLU A 423 -13.21 -9.76 -41.60
C GLU A 423 -13.71 -8.85 -40.49
N PRO A 424 -14.70 -7.98 -40.73
CA PRO A 424 -15.23 -7.07 -39.71
C PRO A 424 -15.66 -7.77 -38.41
N ALA A 425 -16.26 -8.95 -38.47
CA ALA A 425 -16.65 -9.74 -37.32
C ALA A 425 -15.47 -10.23 -36.47
N TRP A 426 -14.27 -10.41 -37.07
CA TRP A 426 -13.05 -10.71 -36.30
C TRP A 426 -12.60 -9.51 -35.46
N TRP A 427 -12.68 -8.29 -36.04
CA TRP A 427 -12.39 -7.04 -35.33
C TRP A 427 -13.31 -6.83 -34.15
N ARG A 428 -14.62 -7.09 -34.32
CA ARG A 428 -15.58 -7.02 -33.20
C ARG A 428 -15.18 -7.94 -32.05
N ARG A 429 -14.86 -9.20 -32.34
CA ARG A 429 -14.43 -10.14 -31.29
C ARG A 429 -13.16 -9.65 -30.58
N LEU A 430 -12.20 -9.08 -31.31
CA LEU A 430 -11.01 -8.47 -30.74
C LEU A 430 -11.35 -7.29 -29.83
N TYR A 431 -12.20 -6.40 -30.28
CA TYR A 431 -12.61 -5.24 -29.48
C TYR A 431 -13.33 -5.66 -28.19
N ASP A 432 -14.24 -6.60 -28.30
CA ASP A 432 -14.99 -7.14 -27.15
C ASP A 432 -14.02 -7.76 -26.13
N ALA A 433 -13.04 -8.53 -26.61
CA ALA A 433 -12.02 -9.16 -25.78
C ALA A 433 -11.00 -8.17 -25.18
N LEU A 434 -10.73 -7.04 -25.83
CA LEU A 434 -9.88 -5.95 -25.29
C LEU A 434 -10.59 -5.07 -24.27
N THR A 435 -11.91 -5.07 -24.26
CA THR A 435 -12.72 -4.18 -23.42
C THR A 435 -12.36 -4.23 -21.93
N PRO A 436 -12.09 -5.39 -21.30
CA PRO A 436 -11.70 -5.47 -19.89
C PRO A 436 -10.35 -4.83 -19.57
N LEU A 437 -9.45 -4.70 -20.55
CA LEU A 437 -8.11 -4.13 -20.37
C LEU A 437 -8.10 -2.59 -20.39
N VAL A 438 -9.15 -1.98 -20.92
CA VAL A 438 -9.26 -0.53 -20.97
C VAL A 438 -9.90 -0.02 -19.67
N VAL A 439 -9.12 0.06 -18.62
CA VAL A 439 -9.60 0.46 -17.27
C VAL A 439 -9.49 1.96 -17.00
N ASP A 440 -8.63 2.66 -17.74
CA ASP A 440 -8.34 4.08 -17.57
C ASP A 440 -8.03 4.79 -18.89
N GLY A 441 -7.81 6.09 -18.84
CA GLY A 441 -7.46 6.90 -20.00
C GLY A 441 -6.12 6.55 -20.63
N VAL A 442 -5.15 6.06 -19.87
CA VAL A 442 -3.84 5.67 -20.39
C VAL A 442 -3.98 4.43 -21.27
N ALA A 443 -4.73 3.43 -20.83
CA ALA A 443 -5.00 2.22 -21.61
C ALA A 443 -5.78 2.57 -22.90
N ALA A 444 -6.73 3.50 -22.81
CA ALA A 444 -7.47 4.00 -23.99
C ALA A 444 -6.55 4.72 -24.97
N GLU A 445 -5.62 5.54 -24.47
CA GLU A 445 -4.66 6.26 -25.31
C GLU A 445 -3.67 5.31 -26.00
N GLU A 446 -3.22 4.28 -25.31
CA GLU A 446 -2.38 3.24 -25.92
C GLU A 446 -3.07 2.50 -27.08
N LEU A 447 -4.40 2.36 -27.06
CA LEU A 447 -5.21 1.77 -28.13
C LEU A 447 -5.76 2.80 -29.11
N ALA A 448 -5.38 4.08 -29.00
CA ALA A 448 -5.88 5.14 -29.87
C ALA A 448 -5.58 4.90 -31.38
N ALA A 449 -4.55 4.11 -31.66
CA ALA A 449 -4.17 3.74 -33.05
C ALA A 449 -4.80 2.42 -33.52
N LEU A 450 -5.78 1.88 -32.80
CA LEU A 450 -6.41 0.61 -33.17
C LEU A 450 -7.10 0.74 -34.53
N PRO A 451 -6.88 -0.21 -35.47
CA PRO A 451 -7.53 -0.20 -36.77
C PRO A 451 -9.05 -0.35 -36.63
N VAL A 452 -9.81 0.40 -37.46
CA VAL A 452 -11.28 0.36 -37.46
C VAL A 452 -11.76 0.14 -38.91
N PRO A 453 -12.42 -0.99 -39.22
CA PRO A 453 -13.02 -1.21 -40.52
C PRO A 453 -14.26 -0.33 -40.66
N LEU A 454 -14.34 0.36 -41.79
CA LEU A 454 -15.45 1.24 -42.18
C LEU A 454 -16.46 0.50 -43.03
N ALA A 455 -17.67 1.07 -43.10
CA ALA A 455 -18.76 0.56 -43.95
C ALA A 455 -18.43 0.59 -45.46
N ASP A 456 -17.50 1.47 -45.87
CA ASP A 456 -17.01 1.55 -47.25
C ASP A 456 -15.93 0.53 -47.64
N GLY A 457 -15.59 -0.41 -46.72
CA GLY A 457 -14.59 -1.47 -46.94
C GLY A 457 -13.16 -1.04 -46.64
N ARG A 458 -12.90 0.23 -46.34
CA ARG A 458 -11.58 0.71 -45.90
C ARG A 458 -11.35 0.43 -44.41
N THR A 459 -10.11 0.35 -44.01
CA THR A 459 -9.73 0.36 -42.60
C THR A 459 -8.97 1.63 -42.30
N VAL A 460 -9.41 2.36 -41.27
CA VAL A 460 -8.74 3.57 -40.78
C VAL A 460 -8.04 3.30 -39.46
N THR A 461 -7.02 4.12 -39.16
CA THR A 461 -6.30 4.04 -37.91
C THR A 461 -6.92 5.00 -36.91
N GLY A 462 -7.31 4.48 -35.77
CA GLY A 462 -7.83 5.24 -34.63
C GLY A 462 -9.34 5.43 -34.64
N PRO A 463 -10.03 5.02 -33.55
CA PRO A 463 -11.48 5.15 -33.40
C PRO A 463 -11.98 6.60 -33.33
N ARG A 464 -11.15 7.53 -32.83
CA ARG A 464 -11.52 8.93 -32.55
C ARG A 464 -12.07 9.72 -33.78
N THR A 465 -11.71 9.27 -34.99
CA THR A 465 -12.15 9.89 -36.22
C THR A 465 -13.36 9.16 -36.84
N THR A 466 -13.90 8.20 -36.14
CA THR A 466 -14.99 7.35 -36.62
C THR A 466 -16.28 7.56 -35.82
N VAL A 467 -17.38 7.25 -36.42
CA VAL A 467 -18.73 7.38 -35.85
C VAL A 467 -19.41 6.02 -35.90
N VAL A 468 -20.02 5.63 -34.80
CA VAL A 468 -20.89 4.46 -34.71
C VAL A 468 -22.31 4.95 -35.02
N GLY A 469 -22.88 4.46 -36.09
CA GLY A 469 -24.09 5.01 -36.70
C GLY A 469 -25.35 4.92 -35.86
N SER A 470 -26.22 5.93 -36.03
CA SER A 470 -27.63 5.92 -35.68
C SER A 470 -28.44 6.24 -36.97
N ASP A 471 -29.75 5.95 -36.93
CA ASP A 471 -30.65 6.07 -38.10
C ASP A 471 -30.72 7.48 -38.72
N ALA A 472 -30.25 8.52 -38.01
CA ALA A 472 -30.28 9.91 -38.47
C ALA A 472 -29.07 10.33 -39.31
N SER A 473 -28.07 9.47 -39.49
CA SER A 473 -26.77 9.83 -40.06
C SER A 473 -26.62 9.62 -41.58
N ALA A 474 -27.69 9.26 -42.28
CA ALA A 474 -27.62 8.88 -43.69
C ALA A 474 -27.24 10.00 -44.67
N GLU A 475 -27.31 11.27 -44.28
CA GLU A 475 -27.01 12.44 -45.14
C GLU A 475 -25.71 13.17 -44.75
N VAL A 476 -24.98 12.75 -43.70
CA VAL A 476 -23.78 13.45 -43.23
C VAL A 476 -22.54 12.86 -43.88
N THR A 477 -22.03 13.51 -44.96
CA THR A 477 -20.91 13.02 -45.76
C THR A 477 -19.50 13.17 -45.09
N TRP A 478 -19.39 13.89 -44.00
CA TRP A 478 -18.14 14.17 -43.27
C TRP A 478 -17.80 13.18 -42.14
N VAL A 479 -18.67 12.16 -41.92
CA VAL A 479 -18.49 11.18 -40.85
C VAL A 479 -17.95 9.87 -41.39
N ARG A 480 -16.93 9.30 -40.74
CA ARG A 480 -16.38 7.96 -41.00
C ARG A 480 -17.18 6.90 -40.26
N LEU A 481 -18.08 6.23 -40.96
CA LEU A 481 -18.99 5.23 -40.35
C LEU A 481 -18.28 3.91 -40.14
N VAL A 482 -18.33 3.34 -38.94
CA VAL A 482 -17.80 2.01 -38.61
C VAL A 482 -18.66 0.93 -39.27
N HIS A 483 -18.06 -0.16 -39.81
CA HIS A 483 -18.76 -1.29 -40.36
C HIS A 483 -19.71 -1.91 -39.31
N PRO A 484 -20.98 -2.21 -39.63
CA PRO A 484 -21.96 -2.69 -38.63
C PRO A 484 -21.53 -3.94 -37.90
N ASP A 485 -20.88 -4.91 -38.58
CA ASP A 485 -20.37 -6.14 -37.97
C ASP A 485 -19.14 -5.95 -37.08
N ALA A 486 -18.52 -4.76 -37.10
CA ALA A 486 -17.37 -4.41 -36.30
C ALA A 486 -17.71 -3.50 -35.09
N VAL A 487 -18.96 -3.09 -34.96
CA VAL A 487 -19.40 -2.23 -33.86
C VAL A 487 -19.20 -2.93 -32.52
N SER A 488 -18.50 -2.27 -31.60
CA SER A 488 -18.27 -2.70 -30.22
C SER A 488 -18.27 -1.50 -29.28
N PRO A 489 -18.74 -1.65 -28.03
CA PRO A 489 -18.67 -0.59 -27.02
C PRO A 489 -17.24 -0.06 -26.78
N LEU A 490 -16.23 -0.88 -27.05
CA LEU A 490 -14.83 -0.44 -26.94
C LEU A 490 -14.52 0.74 -27.85
N LEU A 491 -15.01 0.74 -29.08
CA LEU A 491 -14.73 1.82 -30.02
C LEU A 491 -15.20 3.17 -29.47
N ILE A 492 -16.37 3.16 -28.81
CA ILE A 492 -16.90 4.34 -28.14
C ILE A 492 -15.98 4.78 -26.98
N ARG A 493 -15.53 3.83 -26.16
CA ARG A 493 -14.58 4.11 -25.06
C ARG A 493 -13.25 4.66 -25.56
N LEU A 494 -12.82 4.29 -26.77
CA LEU A 494 -11.60 4.77 -27.40
C LEU A 494 -11.81 6.07 -28.19
N GLY A 495 -13.02 6.63 -28.14
CA GLY A 495 -13.31 7.92 -28.72
C GLY A 495 -14.03 7.90 -30.06
N ALA A 496 -14.50 6.73 -30.53
CA ALA A 496 -15.49 6.70 -31.60
C ALA A 496 -16.79 7.32 -31.08
N ARG A 497 -17.42 8.13 -31.91
CA ARG A 497 -18.66 8.84 -31.55
C ARG A 497 -19.87 8.06 -32.02
N GLU A 498 -20.87 7.93 -31.14
CA GLU A 498 -22.22 7.61 -31.61
C GLU A 498 -22.77 8.84 -32.33
N SER A 499 -23.44 8.64 -33.45
CA SER A 499 -24.01 9.75 -34.19
C SER A 499 -25.35 10.19 -33.60
N THR A 500 -25.31 10.84 -32.47
CA THR A 500 -26.44 11.64 -31.98
C THR A 500 -26.46 13.00 -32.69
N ALA A 501 -27.63 13.58 -32.83
CA ALA A 501 -27.77 14.92 -33.44
C ALA A 501 -26.95 15.97 -32.68
N ALA A 502 -26.90 15.87 -31.32
CA ALA A 502 -26.14 16.79 -30.47
C ALA A 502 -24.62 16.70 -30.73
N GLU A 503 -24.08 15.49 -30.89
CA GLU A 503 -22.65 15.31 -31.16
C GLU A 503 -22.22 15.78 -32.54
N LEU A 504 -23.10 15.62 -33.53
CA LEU A 504 -22.87 16.17 -34.87
C LEU A 504 -22.87 17.72 -34.85
N LEU A 505 -23.74 18.32 -34.05
CA LEU A 505 -23.79 19.75 -33.85
C LEU A 505 -22.61 20.29 -33.02
N SER A 506 -21.88 19.43 -32.33
CA SER A 506 -20.69 19.80 -31.56
C SER A 506 -19.38 19.58 -32.33
N ASP A 507 -19.45 19.22 -33.64
CA ASP A 507 -18.26 18.92 -34.43
C ASP A 507 -17.47 20.21 -34.75
N PRO A 508 -16.15 20.24 -34.46
CA PRO A 508 -15.28 21.38 -34.80
C PRO A 508 -15.28 21.74 -36.29
N ALA A 509 -15.61 20.78 -37.17
CA ALA A 509 -15.75 21.05 -38.58
C ALA A 509 -16.98 21.89 -38.88
N LEU A 510 -18.04 21.77 -38.08
CA LEU A 510 -19.22 22.61 -38.18
C LEU A 510 -18.93 24.04 -37.67
N GLU A 511 -18.19 24.13 -36.54
CA GLU A 511 -17.74 25.41 -36.00
C GLU A 511 -16.90 26.18 -37.02
N ALA A 512 -15.89 25.53 -37.61
CA ALA A 512 -15.07 26.12 -38.66
C ALA A 512 -15.90 26.53 -39.89
N ALA A 513 -16.93 25.73 -40.23
CA ALA A 513 -17.83 26.07 -41.37
C ALA A 513 -18.72 27.28 -41.07
N LEU A 514 -19.10 27.51 -39.79
CA LEU A 514 -19.86 28.70 -39.38
C LEU A 514 -18.98 29.94 -39.35
N ASP A 515 -17.72 29.81 -38.91
CA ASP A 515 -16.75 30.90 -38.86
C ASP A 515 -16.39 31.42 -40.28
N ASP A 516 -16.28 30.50 -41.25
CA ASP A 516 -15.98 30.82 -42.66
C ASP A 516 -17.24 31.18 -43.50
N LEU A 517 -18.45 31.15 -42.91
CA LEU A 517 -19.69 31.31 -43.64
C LEU A 517 -19.87 32.75 -44.16
N ASP A 518 -20.05 32.88 -45.46
CA ASP A 518 -20.48 34.16 -46.09
C ASP A 518 -21.98 34.34 -45.89
N TRP A 519 -22.39 35.29 -45.05
CA TRP A 519 -23.81 35.51 -44.75
C TRP A 519 -24.65 36.03 -45.92
N ASP A 520 -24.00 36.55 -46.97
CA ASP A 520 -24.66 36.96 -48.20
C ASP A 520 -24.80 35.83 -49.25
N GLY A 521 -24.27 34.63 -48.91
CA GLY A 521 -24.17 33.46 -49.79
C GLY A 521 -25.41 32.56 -49.78
N ASP A 522 -25.66 31.84 -50.91
CA ASP A 522 -26.77 30.86 -51.03
C ASP A 522 -26.68 29.64 -50.11
N GLU A 523 -25.55 29.44 -49.41
CA GLU A 523 -25.29 28.28 -48.54
C GLU A 523 -25.87 28.45 -47.13
N VAL A 524 -26.17 29.70 -46.72
CA VAL A 524 -26.67 30.05 -45.37
C VAL A 524 -27.95 29.29 -45.03
N ASP A 525 -28.95 29.36 -45.87
CA ASP A 525 -30.27 28.73 -45.64
C ASP A 525 -30.17 27.19 -45.49
N GLY A 526 -29.26 26.58 -46.26
CA GLY A 526 -29.02 25.14 -46.24
C GLY A 526 -28.38 24.69 -44.92
N LEU A 527 -27.31 25.38 -44.48
CA LEU A 527 -26.62 25.10 -43.25
C LEU A 527 -27.52 25.36 -42.04
N VAL A 528 -28.18 26.53 -41.98
CA VAL A 528 -29.12 26.89 -40.89
C VAL A 528 -30.25 25.87 -40.79
N SER A 529 -30.86 25.45 -41.92
CA SER A 529 -31.92 24.46 -41.90
C SER A 529 -31.44 23.10 -41.42
N ALA A 530 -30.23 22.66 -41.79
CA ALA A 530 -29.64 21.38 -41.37
C ALA A 530 -29.31 21.39 -39.87
N VAL A 531 -28.69 22.49 -39.39
CA VAL A 531 -28.36 22.67 -37.97
C VAL A 531 -29.63 22.65 -37.12
N LEU A 532 -30.66 23.45 -37.53
CA LEU A 532 -31.90 23.54 -36.74
C LEU A 532 -32.75 22.25 -36.83
N ALA A 533 -32.65 21.47 -37.91
CA ALA A 533 -33.29 20.16 -38.01
C ALA A 533 -32.65 19.15 -37.07
N LEU A 534 -31.32 19.16 -36.93
CA LEU A 534 -30.58 18.31 -36.03
C LEU A 534 -30.77 18.76 -34.56
N ALA A 535 -30.90 20.06 -34.31
CA ALA A 535 -31.10 20.62 -32.97
C ALA A 535 -32.49 20.32 -32.37
N GLY A 536 -33.40 19.74 -33.12
CA GLY A 536 -34.80 19.45 -32.85
C GLY A 536 -35.23 19.21 -31.41
N GLU A 537 -35.00 17.99 -30.86
CA GLU A 537 -35.43 17.63 -29.49
C GLU A 537 -34.28 17.53 -28.47
N GLU A 538 -33.08 17.83 -28.89
CA GLU A 538 -31.87 17.66 -28.10
C GLU A 538 -31.71 18.75 -27.00
N GLY A 539 -30.87 18.43 -26.01
CA GLY A 539 -30.62 19.26 -24.84
C GLY A 539 -29.64 20.39 -25.05
N GLU A 540 -28.65 20.56 -24.20
CA GLU A 540 -27.61 21.59 -24.33
C GLU A 540 -26.72 21.34 -25.55
N LEU A 541 -26.68 22.33 -26.45
CA LEU A 541 -25.83 22.38 -27.65
C LEU A 541 -24.64 23.32 -27.41
N PRO A 542 -23.57 23.22 -28.22
CA PRO A 542 -22.40 24.10 -28.07
C PRO A 542 -22.75 25.58 -28.16
N GLY A 543 -22.12 26.39 -27.30
CA GLY A 543 -22.36 27.84 -27.26
C GLY A 543 -22.01 28.58 -28.57
N TRP A 544 -21.03 28.07 -29.35
CA TRP A 544 -20.66 28.66 -30.63
C TRP A 544 -21.76 28.52 -31.73
N LEU A 545 -22.74 27.63 -31.52
CA LEU A 545 -23.95 27.64 -32.38
C LEU A 545 -24.75 28.93 -32.23
N GLY A 546 -24.48 29.70 -31.19
CA GLY A 546 -24.97 31.06 -31.05
C GLY A 546 -24.56 31.99 -32.19
N SER A 547 -23.44 31.68 -32.87
CA SER A 547 -23.03 32.41 -34.10
C SER A 547 -23.88 32.08 -35.33
N LEU A 548 -24.85 31.15 -35.23
CA LEU A 548 -25.74 30.78 -36.33
C LEU A 548 -26.54 32.02 -36.80
N PRO A 549 -26.44 32.41 -38.10
CA PRO A 549 -27.14 33.60 -38.57
C PRO A 549 -28.65 33.35 -38.68
N LEU A 550 -29.43 34.15 -37.95
CA LEU A 550 -30.89 34.11 -37.96
C LEU A 550 -31.45 35.50 -38.24
N GLU A 551 -32.62 35.54 -38.89
CA GLU A 551 -33.32 36.79 -39.24
C GLU A 551 -34.04 37.40 -38.02
N ASP A 552 -33.79 38.69 -37.75
CA ASP A 552 -34.48 39.45 -36.72
C ASP A 552 -35.87 39.96 -37.24
N ASP A 553 -36.59 40.70 -36.41
CA ASP A 553 -37.92 41.25 -36.75
C ASP A 553 -37.85 42.44 -37.74
N GLU A 554 -36.65 42.94 -38.04
CA GLU A 554 -36.39 43.95 -39.07
C GLU A 554 -35.96 43.35 -40.43
N GLY A 555 -35.67 42.05 -40.49
CA GLY A 555 -35.22 41.32 -41.68
C GLY A 555 -33.68 41.31 -41.84
N GLU A 556 -32.92 41.69 -40.84
CA GLU A 556 -31.47 41.66 -40.82
C GLU A 556 -30.96 40.31 -40.20
N LEU A 557 -29.87 39.76 -40.78
CA LEU A 557 -29.22 38.58 -40.17
C LEU A 557 -28.40 39.01 -38.96
N ARG A 558 -28.59 38.32 -37.84
CA ARG A 558 -27.82 38.47 -36.61
C ARG A 558 -27.44 37.09 -36.04
N SER A 559 -26.42 37.04 -35.25
CA SER A 559 -26.10 35.83 -34.49
C SER A 559 -27.24 35.41 -33.59
N ALA A 560 -27.50 34.13 -33.48
CA ALA A 560 -28.59 33.57 -32.68
C ALA A 560 -28.49 33.99 -31.20
N ASP A 561 -27.27 34.13 -30.66
CA ASP A 561 -27.02 34.55 -29.26
C ASP A 561 -27.23 36.07 -29.02
N GLU A 562 -27.28 36.87 -30.08
CA GLU A 562 -27.64 38.28 -30.01
C GLU A 562 -29.17 38.52 -30.21
N LEU A 563 -29.94 37.44 -30.33
CA LEU A 563 -31.39 37.52 -30.49
C LEU A 563 -32.15 36.98 -29.29
N LEU A 564 -33.20 37.67 -28.87
CA LEU A 564 -34.15 37.23 -27.86
C LEU A 564 -35.46 36.76 -28.52
N LEU A 565 -36.01 35.66 -27.98
CA LEU A 565 -37.36 35.25 -28.39
C LEU A 565 -38.41 36.33 -28.07
N PRO A 566 -39.42 36.50 -28.90
CA PRO A 566 -40.50 37.45 -28.62
C PRO A 566 -41.15 37.20 -27.25
N GLY A 567 -41.05 38.18 -26.31
CA GLY A 567 -41.57 38.13 -24.97
C GLY A 567 -40.63 37.55 -23.89
N ALA A 568 -39.33 37.43 -24.19
CA ALA A 568 -38.31 36.98 -23.24
C ALA A 568 -38.30 37.81 -21.94
N PRO A 569 -38.25 37.16 -20.76
CA PRO A 569 -38.17 37.86 -19.45
C PRO A 569 -36.92 38.75 -19.33
N LEU A 570 -35.77 38.27 -19.88
CA LEU A 570 -34.50 39.00 -19.84
C LEU A 570 -34.62 40.42 -20.44
N ALA A 571 -35.36 40.59 -21.51
CA ALA A 571 -35.54 41.89 -22.17
C ALA A 571 -36.03 43.03 -21.23
N ARG A 572 -36.71 42.69 -20.12
CA ARG A 572 -37.18 43.65 -19.13
C ARG A 572 -36.15 44.09 -18.12
N LEU A 573 -35.09 43.28 -17.93
CA LEU A 573 -34.04 43.49 -16.94
C LEU A 573 -32.86 44.29 -17.48
N LEU A 574 -32.72 44.33 -18.82
CA LEU A 574 -31.58 44.92 -19.49
C LEU A 574 -31.62 46.45 -19.50
N VAL A 575 -30.42 47.03 -19.56
CA VAL A 575 -30.26 48.47 -19.84
C VAL A 575 -30.78 48.80 -21.22
N ARG A 576 -31.12 50.09 -21.46
CA ARG A 576 -31.77 50.52 -22.71
C ARG A 576 -30.91 50.39 -23.97
N ASP A 577 -29.60 50.40 -23.81
CA ASP A 577 -28.62 50.33 -24.90
C ASP A 577 -28.04 48.94 -25.04
N SER A 578 -28.79 47.89 -24.69
CA SER A 578 -28.43 46.49 -24.85
C SER A 578 -28.25 46.08 -26.32
N PRO A 579 -27.28 45.26 -26.68
CA PRO A 579 -27.05 44.80 -28.05
C PRO A 579 -28.08 43.78 -28.55
N PHE A 580 -28.95 43.27 -27.72
CA PHE A 580 -29.90 42.19 -28.08
C PHE A 580 -31.05 42.70 -28.99
N GLY A 581 -31.24 41.99 -30.15
CA GLY A 581 -32.40 42.14 -31.08
C GLY A 581 -33.55 41.17 -30.75
N VAL A 582 -34.67 41.27 -31.45
CA VAL A 582 -35.82 40.38 -31.36
C VAL A 582 -35.90 39.46 -32.56
N LEU A 583 -35.99 38.15 -32.38
CA LEU A 583 -36.05 37.15 -33.47
C LEU A 583 -37.34 37.29 -34.29
N SER A 584 -37.29 37.06 -35.63
CA SER A 584 -38.42 37.09 -36.52
C SER A 584 -39.51 36.07 -36.11
N ALA A 585 -40.75 36.49 -36.23
CA ALA A 585 -41.92 35.62 -36.01
C ALA A 585 -41.97 34.42 -36.98
N ALA A 586 -41.45 34.60 -38.21
CA ALA A 586 -41.33 33.54 -39.20
C ALA A 586 -40.42 32.44 -38.81
N SER A 587 -39.22 32.74 -38.26
CA SER A 587 -38.25 31.78 -37.74
C SER A 587 -38.85 31.02 -36.53
N VAL A 588 -39.57 31.68 -35.65
CA VAL A 588 -40.27 31.03 -34.53
C VAL A 588 -41.34 30.05 -35.00
N ALA A 589 -42.11 30.42 -36.01
CA ALA A 589 -43.17 29.57 -36.58
C ALA A 589 -42.61 28.34 -37.32
N ARG A 590 -41.42 28.45 -37.98
CA ARG A 590 -40.79 27.39 -38.77
C ARG A 590 -40.07 26.38 -37.90
N PHE A 591 -39.30 26.82 -36.95
CA PHE A 591 -38.36 25.96 -36.19
C PHE A 591 -38.79 25.67 -34.75
N GLY A 592 -39.66 26.51 -34.19
CA GLY A 592 -40.15 26.35 -32.83
C GLY A 592 -39.24 26.96 -31.80
N LYS A 593 -39.82 27.45 -30.70
CA LYS A 593 -39.07 28.12 -29.60
C LYS A 593 -38.02 27.27 -28.95
N ARG A 594 -38.26 25.96 -28.85
CA ARG A 594 -37.35 25.01 -28.14
C ARG A 594 -36.06 24.86 -28.94
N THR A 595 -36.17 24.57 -30.24
CA THR A 595 -35.03 24.41 -31.16
C THR A 595 -34.19 25.69 -31.22
N LEU A 596 -34.85 26.86 -31.37
CA LEU A 596 -34.18 28.15 -31.42
C LEU A 596 -33.42 28.50 -30.13
N ARG A 597 -34.00 28.16 -28.96
CA ARG A 597 -33.26 28.29 -27.71
C ARG A 597 -32.06 27.35 -27.61
N ALA A 598 -32.15 26.14 -28.15
CA ALA A 598 -31.09 25.18 -28.18
C ALA A 598 -29.85 25.66 -28.94
N VAL A 599 -30.03 26.49 -29.95
CA VAL A 599 -28.92 27.07 -30.75
C VAL A 599 -28.48 28.47 -30.25
N GLY A 600 -28.95 28.90 -29.11
CA GLY A 600 -28.46 30.14 -28.48
C GLY A 600 -29.43 31.30 -28.42
N VAL A 601 -30.60 31.25 -29.10
CA VAL A 601 -31.58 32.36 -29.01
C VAL A 601 -32.05 32.54 -27.55
N GLY A 602 -31.83 33.74 -27.03
CA GLY A 602 -32.01 34.06 -25.65
C GLY A 602 -33.47 34.07 -25.19
N TRP A 603 -33.68 33.59 -23.97
CA TRP A 603 -34.92 33.73 -23.19
C TRP A 603 -34.63 34.31 -21.82
N GLY A 604 -33.59 33.77 -21.16
CA GLY A 604 -33.00 34.23 -19.93
C GLY A 604 -31.49 34.47 -20.12
N PHE A 605 -30.73 34.42 -19.07
CA PHE A 605 -29.28 34.54 -19.13
C PHE A 605 -28.63 33.36 -19.85
N SER A 606 -27.58 33.66 -20.61
CA SER A 606 -26.76 32.63 -21.25
C SER A 606 -25.57 32.22 -20.35
N VAL A 607 -25.03 31.00 -20.58
CA VAL A 607 -23.89 30.46 -19.87
C VAL A 607 -22.79 30.15 -20.84
N VAL A 608 -21.59 30.67 -20.55
CA VAL A 608 -20.35 30.26 -21.19
C VAL A 608 -19.83 29.03 -20.46
N ARG A 609 -19.41 28.04 -21.21
CA ARG A 609 -18.71 26.86 -20.68
C ARG A 609 -17.46 26.65 -21.50
N ASP A 610 -16.32 26.60 -20.83
CA ASP A 610 -15.03 26.18 -21.40
C ASP A 610 -14.40 25.13 -20.55
N GLU A 611 -13.90 24.07 -21.18
CA GLU A 611 -13.17 22.99 -20.54
C GLU A 611 -11.66 23.26 -20.72
N CYS A 612 -10.94 23.38 -19.61
CA CYS A 612 -9.51 23.71 -19.58
C CYS A 612 -9.19 25.13 -20.09
N PRO A 613 -9.86 26.18 -19.59
CA PRO A 613 -9.58 27.55 -19.97
C PRO A 613 -8.14 27.94 -19.68
N THR A 614 -7.51 28.64 -20.61
CA THR A 614 -6.07 29.00 -20.53
C THR A 614 -5.82 30.47 -20.20
N GLY A 615 -6.87 31.26 -20.10
CA GLY A 615 -6.78 32.69 -19.81
C GLY A 615 -8.13 33.38 -19.79
N PRO A 616 -8.17 34.68 -19.50
CA PRO A 616 -9.39 35.48 -19.45
C PRO A 616 -9.76 35.98 -20.86
N ASP A 617 -10.31 35.09 -21.71
CA ASP A 617 -10.64 35.35 -23.12
C ASP A 617 -12.09 34.99 -23.48
N HIS A 618 -12.99 34.93 -22.49
CA HIS A 618 -14.39 34.52 -22.69
C HIS A 618 -15.37 35.67 -22.82
N ASP A 619 -14.88 36.91 -22.97
CA ASP A 619 -15.70 38.10 -23.11
C ASP A 619 -16.66 38.29 -21.91
N LEU A 620 -16.16 38.11 -20.69
CA LEU A 620 -16.87 38.30 -19.45
C LEU A 620 -16.44 39.61 -18.76
N ASP A 621 -17.38 40.36 -18.18
CA ASP A 621 -17.07 41.61 -17.50
C ASP A 621 -16.15 41.38 -16.27
N ASP A 622 -15.03 42.15 -16.14
CA ASP A 622 -14.03 42.05 -15.09
C ASP A 622 -13.38 40.64 -14.95
N GLU A 623 -13.42 39.82 -16.00
CA GLU A 623 -12.85 38.47 -16.04
C GLU A 623 -11.34 38.43 -15.63
N PRO A 624 -10.48 39.35 -16.11
CA PRO A 624 -9.08 39.36 -15.71
C PRO A 624 -8.87 39.52 -14.21
N ALA A 625 -9.74 40.24 -13.52
CA ALA A 625 -9.65 40.40 -12.07
C ALA A 625 -10.08 39.13 -11.33
N TRP A 626 -11.12 38.44 -11.83
CA TRP A 626 -11.47 37.12 -11.31
C TRP A 626 -10.34 36.11 -11.48
N TRP A 627 -9.79 36.01 -12.69
CA TRP A 627 -8.69 35.12 -13.03
C TRP A 627 -7.47 35.33 -12.12
N SER A 628 -7.10 36.60 -11.88
CA SER A 628 -6.02 36.98 -11.00
C SER A 628 -6.27 36.64 -9.51
N SER A 629 -7.51 36.43 -9.13
CA SER A 629 -7.90 36.07 -7.76
C SER A 629 -7.83 34.57 -7.49
N LEU A 630 -7.68 33.73 -8.51
CA LEU A 630 -7.63 32.29 -8.40
C LEU A 630 -6.26 31.82 -7.91
N ALA A 631 -6.23 30.85 -7.00
CA ALA A 631 -4.99 30.21 -6.54
C ALA A 631 -4.41 29.25 -7.59
N THR A 632 -5.28 28.65 -8.43
CA THR A 632 -4.94 27.74 -9.52
C THR A 632 -5.90 27.99 -10.68
N GLU A 633 -5.45 27.78 -11.89
CA GLU A 633 -6.30 27.85 -13.07
C GLU A 633 -7.45 26.83 -12.95
N PRO A 634 -8.69 27.20 -13.30
CA PRO A 634 -9.84 26.31 -13.20
C PRO A 634 -9.78 25.21 -14.28
N GLU A 635 -10.16 23.99 -13.91
CA GLU A 635 -10.26 22.91 -14.89
C GLU A 635 -11.45 23.12 -15.86
N THR A 636 -12.46 23.84 -15.42
CA THR A 636 -13.66 24.16 -16.22
C THR A 636 -14.18 25.51 -15.81
N LEU A 637 -14.44 26.37 -16.77
CA LEU A 637 -15.16 27.62 -16.58
C LEU A 637 -16.67 27.41 -16.87
N VAL A 638 -17.50 27.80 -15.95
CA VAL A 638 -18.97 27.93 -16.14
C VAL A 638 -19.38 29.31 -15.66
N ALA A 639 -19.73 30.17 -16.54
CA ALA A 639 -19.99 31.59 -16.25
C ALA A 639 -21.26 32.09 -16.91
N VAL A 640 -22.01 32.93 -16.21
CA VAL A 640 -23.15 33.64 -16.77
C VAL A 640 -22.65 34.89 -17.46
N ARG A 641 -23.06 35.11 -18.74
CA ARG A 641 -22.76 36.30 -19.54
C ARG A 641 -23.72 37.44 -19.24
N ASP A 642 -23.32 38.63 -19.65
CA ASP A 642 -24.19 39.82 -19.76
C ASP A 642 -24.79 40.29 -18.42
N LEU A 643 -24.13 39.94 -17.29
CA LEU A 643 -24.54 40.36 -15.96
C LEU A 643 -24.44 41.89 -15.78
N ASP A 644 -23.45 42.53 -16.42
CA ASP A 644 -23.21 43.95 -16.44
C ASP A 644 -24.33 44.72 -17.17
N LEU A 645 -25.08 44.05 -18.05
CA LEU A 645 -26.22 44.64 -18.73
C LEU A 645 -27.49 44.72 -17.86
N VAL A 646 -27.48 44.17 -16.64
CA VAL A 646 -28.62 44.20 -15.71
C VAL A 646 -28.70 45.55 -15.02
N ARG A 647 -29.87 46.18 -15.06
CA ARG A 647 -30.13 47.45 -14.35
C ARG A 647 -29.97 47.26 -12.84
N SER A 648 -29.41 48.24 -12.15
CA SER A 648 -29.11 48.18 -10.73
C SER A 648 -30.34 47.98 -9.83
N ASP A 649 -31.53 48.36 -10.28
CA ASP A 649 -32.79 48.19 -9.57
C ASP A 649 -33.51 46.86 -9.86
N ALA A 650 -32.97 46.03 -10.77
CA ALA A 650 -33.59 44.80 -11.22
C ALA A 650 -32.97 43.52 -10.63
N TRP A 651 -31.98 43.61 -9.75
CA TRP A 651 -31.21 42.44 -9.21
C TRP A 651 -32.07 41.41 -8.50
N ALA A 652 -33.11 41.80 -7.77
CA ALA A 652 -33.99 40.83 -7.07
C ALA A 652 -34.74 39.95 -8.09
N GLU A 653 -35.22 40.54 -9.21
CA GLU A 653 -35.86 39.79 -10.30
C GLU A 653 -34.83 39.00 -11.12
N ALA A 654 -33.63 39.54 -11.37
CA ALA A 654 -32.54 38.87 -12.06
C ALA A 654 -32.09 37.57 -11.32
N LEU A 655 -31.90 37.63 -10.01
CA LEU A 655 -31.57 36.46 -9.21
C LEU A 655 -32.65 35.36 -9.27
N THR A 656 -33.92 35.74 -9.35
CA THR A 656 -35.03 34.80 -9.55
C THR A 656 -34.89 34.07 -10.87
N ILE A 657 -34.63 34.79 -11.98
CA ILE A 657 -34.47 34.22 -13.33
C ILE A 657 -33.21 33.36 -13.37
N LEU A 658 -32.10 33.79 -12.78
CA LEU A 658 -30.88 33.03 -12.70
C LEU A 658 -31.04 31.67 -11.93
N LEU A 659 -31.92 31.67 -10.94
CA LEU A 659 -32.25 30.47 -10.19
C LEU A 659 -33.23 29.53 -10.90
N ASP A 660 -34.02 30.01 -11.84
CA ASP A 660 -35.04 29.23 -12.54
C ASP A 660 -34.44 28.28 -13.57
N GLU A 661 -33.38 28.68 -14.24
CA GLU A 661 -32.70 27.85 -15.23
C GLU A 661 -31.61 26.98 -14.56
N PRO A 662 -31.53 25.68 -14.83
CA PRO A 662 -30.54 24.78 -14.22
C PRO A 662 -29.08 25.17 -14.49
N SER A 663 -28.78 25.64 -15.69
CA SER A 663 -27.42 26.02 -16.10
C SER A 663 -26.90 27.25 -15.36
N THR A 664 -27.69 28.31 -15.29
CA THR A 664 -27.34 29.54 -14.55
C THR A 664 -27.32 29.31 -13.04
N ARG A 665 -28.25 28.47 -12.54
CA ARG A 665 -28.24 28.01 -11.14
C ARG A 665 -26.96 27.31 -10.78
N ALA A 666 -26.45 26.40 -11.64
CA ALA A 666 -25.19 25.71 -11.42
C ALA A 666 -24.03 26.70 -11.29
N ALA A 667 -23.94 27.71 -12.15
CA ALA A 667 -22.93 28.76 -12.07
C ALA A 667 -23.04 29.62 -10.80
N LEU A 668 -24.25 29.77 -10.24
CA LEU A 668 -24.48 30.46 -8.97
C LEU A 668 -24.02 29.65 -7.74
N THR A 669 -23.99 28.33 -7.82
CA THR A 669 -23.66 27.46 -6.68
C THR A 669 -22.15 27.25 -6.49
N ASP A 670 -21.35 27.53 -7.51
CA ASP A 670 -19.89 27.50 -7.41
C ASP A 670 -19.37 28.81 -6.80
N ARG A 671 -18.93 28.74 -5.57
CA ARG A 671 -18.46 29.92 -4.84
C ARG A 671 -17.22 30.56 -5.45
N ASP A 672 -16.32 29.75 -6.00
CA ASP A 672 -15.06 30.20 -6.61
C ASP A 672 -15.24 30.50 -8.10
N GLY A 673 -16.39 30.13 -8.65
CA GLY A 673 -16.78 30.41 -10.04
C GLY A 673 -16.98 31.90 -10.31
N TYR A 674 -16.73 32.27 -11.56
CA TYR A 674 -16.86 33.67 -12.03
C TYR A 674 -18.19 34.30 -11.62
N THR A 675 -19.32 33.65 -11.89
CA THR A 675 -20.65 34.20 -11.65
C THR A 675 -20.89 34.59 -10.20
N ALA A 676 -20.58 33.69 -9.27
CA ALA A 676 -20.74 33.99 -7.83
C ALA A 676 -19.71 35.04 -7.36
N TRP A 677 -18.48 35.01 -7.91
CA TRP A 677 -17.47 36.02 -7.62
C TRP A 677 -17.90 37.38 -8.10
N TRP A 678 -18.40 37.48 -9.36
CA TRP A 678 -18.86 38.74 -9.97
C TRP A 678 -20.03 39.33 -9.18
N LEU A 679 -21.05 38.51 -8.87
CA LEU A 679 -22.22 38.94 -8.09
C LEU A 679 -21.85 39.46 -6.70
N ARG A 680 -20.93 38.83 -6.02
CA ARG A 680 -20.45 39.32 -4.71
C ARG A 680 -19.83 40.70 -4.78
N ARG A 681 -19.24 41.04 -5.92
CA ARG A 681 -18.45 42.24 -6.10
C ARG A 681 -19.27 43.42 -6.72
N HIS A 682 -20.10 43.13 -7.69
CA HIS A 682 -20.76 44.12 -8.52
C HIS A 682 -22.29 44.24 -8.32
N ALA A 683 -22.95 43.13 -7.95
CA ALA A 683 -24.39 43.17 -7.70
C ALA A 683 -24.74 43.93 -6.41
N LEU A 684 -25.89 44.60 -6.43
CA LEU A 684 -26.43 45.35 -5.29
C LEU A 684 -27.84 44.84 -4.96
N ILE A 685 -28.01 44.20 -3.82
CA ILE A 685 -29.33 43.82 -3.30
C ILE A 685 -29.69 44.85 -2.22
N ASP A 686 -30.81 45.54 -2.39
CA ASP A 686 -31.19 46.64 -1.48
C ASP A 686 -30.04 47.65 -1.25
N ASN A 687 -29.30 47.95 -2.31
CA ASN A 687 -28.12 48.87 -2.30
C ASN A 687 -26.98 48.42 -1.38
N ARG A 688 -26.89 47.12 -1.10
CA ARG A 688 -25.84 46.50 -0.27
C ARG A 688 -25.22 45.33 -1.01
N SER A 689 -23.92 45.10 -0.80
CA SER A 689 -23.21 43.93 -1.36
C SER A 689 -23.79 42.62 -0.79
N PRO A 690 -23.97 41.58 -1.61
CA PRO A 690 -24.51 40.28 -1.22
C PRO A 690 -23.77 39.63 -0.04
N ILE A 691 -22.45 39.83 0.08
CA ILE A 691 -21.65 39.27 1.21
C ILE A 691 -22.01 39.86 2.59
N THR A 692 -22.83 40.90 2.63
CA THR A 692 -23.36 41.46 3.89
C THR A 692 -24.60 40.73 4.40
N PHE A 693 -25.11 39.77 3.61
CA PHE A 693 -26.24 38.91 3.97
C PHE A 693 -25.79 37.48 4.16
N ARG A 694 -26.48 36.72 5.01
CA ARG A 694 -26.33 35.28 5.15
C ARG A 694 -27.53 34.54 4.55
N ALA A 695 -27.34 33.26 4.25
CA ALA A 695 -28.47 32.38 3.94
C ALA A 695 -29.37 32.21 5.19
N PRO A 696 -30.69 32.17 5.06
CA PRO A 696 -31.59 32.02 6.19
C PRO A 696 -31.35 30.76 7.01
N SER A 697 -30.99 29.64 6.36
CA SER A 697 -30.68 28.37 7.00
C SER A 697 -29.28 28.29 7.63
N ASP A 698 -28.36 29.19 7.27
CA ASP A 698 -27.00 29.23 7.82
C ASP A 698 -26.98 30.05 9.13
N GLU A 699 -26.83 29.35 10.24
CA GLU A 699 -26.76 29.97 11.58
C GLU A 699 -25.34 30.38 12.00
N THR A 700 -24.33 30.19 11.12
CA THR A 700 -22.92 30.46 11.47
C THR A 700 -22.71 31.88 11.98
N PHE A 701 -23.30 32.86 11.30
CA PHE A 701 -23.25 34.29 11.64
C PHE A 701 -24.61 34.86 12.08
N ALA A 702 -25.47 34.01 12.63
CA ALA A 702 -26.76 34.44 13.14
C ALA A 702 -26.64 35.55 14.20
N GLY A 703 -27.39 36.66 14.02
CA GLY A 703 -27.31 37.83 14.87
C GLY A 703 -26.16 38.79 14.53
N LEU A 704 -25.22 38.38 13.64
CA LEU A 704 -24.19 39.28 13.04
C LEU A 704 -24.61 39.79 11.66
N LEU A 705 -25.00 38.87 10.77
CA LEU A 705 -25.42 39.22 9.43
C LEU A 705 -26.92 39.00 9.29
N ASP A 706 -27.59 39.90 8.52
CA ASP A 706 -29.01 39.77 8.19
C ASP A 706 -29.26 38.57 7.29
N PRO A 707 -30.34 37.81 7.44
CA PRO A 707 -30.77 36.86 6.42
C PRO A 707 -31.21 37.62 5.18
N LEU A 708 -30.90 37.11 4.00
CA LEU A 708 -31.39 37.70 2.73
C LEU A 708 -32.90 37.50 2.62
N ASP A 709 -33.65 38.59 2.37
CA ASP A 709 -35.08 38.53 2.12
C ASP A 709 -35.37 38.21 0.64
N HIS A 710 -35.21 36.91 0.31
CA HIS A 710 -35.52 36.37 -1.01
C HIS A 710 -36.14 34.99 -0.89
N PRO A 711 -37.18 34.60 -1.65
CA PRO A 711 -37.85 33.29 -1.51
C PRO A 711 -36.93 32.07 -1.60
N ARG A 712 -35.81 32.20 -2.32
CA ARG A 712 -34.85 31.15 -2.57
C ARG A 712 -33.45 31.52 -2.05
N ALA A 713 -33.39 32.30 -0.97
CA ALA A 713 -32.12 32.81 -0.44
C ALA A 713 -31.10 31.69 -0.05
N ASP A 714 -31.59 30.53 0.36
CA ASP A 714 -30.72 29.40 0.73
C ASP A 714 -29.97 28.80 -0.46
N GLU A 715 -30.51 28.96 -1.68
CA GLU A 715 -29.84 28.52 -2.90
C GLU A 715 -28.71 29.48 -3.32
N LEU A 716 -28.69 30.72 -2.78
CA LEU A 716 -27.69 31.75 -3.07
C LEU A 716 -26.47 31.71 -2.14
N HIS A 717 -26.28 30.64 -1.40
CA HIS A 717 -25.19 30.49 -0.39
C HIS A 717 -23.78 30.79 -0.92
N ALA A 718 -23.52 30.53 -2.22
CA ALA A 718 -22.25 30.85 -2.86
C ALA A 718 -22.01 32.35 -3.09
N VAL A 719 -23.11 33.12 -3.23
CA VAL A 719 -23.09 34.57 -3.47
C VAL A 719 -23.12 35.35 -2.15
N LEU A 720 -23.70 34.75 -1.12
CA LEU A 720 -23.82 35.34 0.22
C LEU A 720 -22.55 35.12 1.07
N ALA A 721 -22.58 35.63 2.31
CA ALA A 721 -21.51 35.39 3.26
C ALA A 721 -21.25 33.89 3.45
N ALA A 722 -20.01 33.44 3.32
CA ALA A 722 -19.63 32.06 3.58
C ALA A 722 -19.64 31.76 5.08
N SER A 723 -19.84 30.48 5.41
CA SER A 723 -19.66 29.98 6.77
C SER A 723 -18.18 29.93 7.21
N THR A 724 -17.25 30.33 6.32
CA THR A 724 -15.79 30.45 6.55
C THR A 724 -15.34 31.88 6.26
N CYS A 725 -14.13 32.23 6.69
CA CYS A 725 -13.49 33.51 6.36
C CYS A 725 -12.43 33.24 5.28
N GLU A 726 -12.71 33.65 4.02
CA GLU A 726 -11.89 33.25 2.86
C GLU A 726 -11.07 34.40 2.28
N SER A 727 -11.50 35.64 2.51
CA SER A 727 -10.88 36.83 1.93
C SER A 727 -10.81 38.01 2.91
N VAL A 728 -9.93 38.95 2.63
CA VAL A 728 -9.81 40.24 3.36
C VAL A 728 -11.16 40.94 3.43
N GLU A 729 -11.94 40.90 2.35
CA GLU A 729 -13.25 41.53 2.30
C GLU A 729 -14.27 40.88 3.25
N SER A 730 -14.33 39.54 3.26
CA SER A 730 -15.18 38.81 4.21
C SER A 730 -14.77 39.06 5.67
N ALA A 731 -13.46 39.14 5.95
CA ALA A 731 -12.97 39.49 7.28
C ALA A 731 -13.41 40.91 7.71
N ARG A 732 -13.29 41.87 6.79
CA ARG A 732 -13.74 43.25 7.04
C ARG A 732 -15.24 43.34 7.29
N VAL A 733 -16.07 42.62 6.55
CA VAL A 733 -17.53 42.57 6.78
C VAL A 733 -17.84 42.01 8.16
N LEU A 734 -17.19 40.92 8.55
CA LEU A 734 -17.36 40.26 9.85
C LEU A 734 -16.89 41.15 11.01
N LEU A 735 -15.71 41.80 10.88
CA LEU A 735 -15.22 42.74 11.88
C LEU A 735 -16.16 43.90 12.09
N ARG A 736 -16.65 44.54 11.02
CA ARG A 736 -17.64 45.60 11.09
C ARG A 736 -18.96 45.16 11.73
N ALA A 737 -19.41 43.94 11.43
CA ALA A 737 -20.62 43.38 12.04
C ALA A 737 -20.41 43.11 13.55
N LEU A 738 -19.22 42.71 13.97
CA LEU A 738 -18.87 42.53 15.38
C LEU A 738 -18.83 43.88 16.14
N GLU A 739 -18.39 44.94 15.48
CA GLU A 739 -18.36 46.29 16.05
C GLU A 739 -19.76 46.92 16.22
N ASP A 740 -20.75 46.50 15.42
CA ASP A 740 -22.08 47.12 15.39
C ASP A 740 -22.87 46.78 16.65
N PRO A 741 -23.16 47.75 17.57
CA PRO A 741 -23.86 47.50 18.80
C PRO A 741 -25.31 47.09 18.60
N GLN A 742 -25.89 47.29 17.40
CA GLN A 742 -27.25 46.86 17.09
C GLN A 742 -27.38 45.39 16.74
N ARG A 743 -26.25 44.70 16.54
CA ARG A 743 -26.19 43.25 16.30
C ARG A 743 -26.25 42.47 17.63
N HIS A 744 -26.92 41.35 17.62
CA HIS A 744 -27.16 40.54 18.84
C HIS A 744 -26.76 39.07 18.62
N PRO A 745 -25.46 38.78 18.31
CA PRO A 745 -24.97 37.41 18.17
C PRO A 745 -24.90 36.72 19.53
N THR A 746 -25.04 35.40 19.55
CA THR A 746 -24.81 34.59 20.76
C THR A 746 -23.28 34.49 21.01
N ALA A 747 -22.90 34.17 22.26
CA ALA A 747 -21.49 33.96 22.65
C ALA A 747 -20.80 32.92 21.76
N ALA A 748 -21.52 31.88 21.35
CA ALA A 748 -20.98 30.84 20.45
C ALA A 748 -20.69 31.39 19.06
N VAL A 749 -21.55 32.29 18.52
CA VAL A 749 -21.34 32.94 17.23
C VAL A 749 -20.14 33.89 17.32
N ILE A 750 -20.01 34.66 18.38
CA ILE A 750 -18.89 35.58 18.62
C ILE A 750 -17.57 34.81 18.59
N ALA A 751 -17.43 33.78 19.43
CA ALA A 751 -16.20 32.96 19.54
C ALA A 751 -15.88 32.25 18.22
N ARG A 752 -16.90 31.72 17.53
CA ARG A 752 -16.71 31.09 16.20
C ARG A 752 -16.22 32.08 15.17
N THR A 753 -16.83 33.27 15.11
CA THR A 753 -16.44 34.31 14.14
C THR A 753 -15.01 34.75 14.37
N HIS A 754 -14.60 34.99 15.63
CA HIS A 754 -13.23 35.28 15.97
C HIS A 754 -12.27 34.17 15.57
N THR A 755 -12.65 32.90 15.82
CA THR A 755 -11.84 31.74 15.40
C THR A 755 -11.67 31.67 13.89
N LEU A 756 -12.72 31.91 13.11
CA LEU A 756 -12.67 31.88 11.65
C LEU A 756 -11.74 32.96 11.07
N ILE A 757 -11.83 34.18 11.60
CA ILE A 757 -10.94 35.28 11.17
C ILE A 757 -9.50 34.97 11.55
N ALA A 758 -9.24 34.58 12.80
CA ALA A 758 -7.91 34.27 13.29
C ALA A 758 -7.28 33.06 12.58
N SER A 759 -8.07 32.03 12.24
CA SER A 759 -7.62 30.87 11.47
C SER A 759 -7.23 31.26 10.05
N ALA A 760 -8.00 32.16 9.41
CA ALA A 760 -7.66 32.64 8.06
C ALA A 760 -6.32 33.37 7.99
N VAL A 761 -5.97 34.08 9.08
CA VAL A 761 -4.64 34.72 9.22
C VAL A 761 -3.56 33.70 9.53
N LEU A 762 -3.81 32.75 10.43
CA LEU A 762 -2.84 31.71 10.80
C LEU A 762 -2.48 30.82 9.59
N ASP A 763 -3.49 30.50 8.77
CA ASP A 763 -3.37 29.72 7.53
C ASP A 763 -2.76 30.56 6.37
N ARG A 764 -2.46 31.85 6.61
CA ARG A 764 -1.92 32.78 5.59
C ARG A 764 -2.86 33.00 4.40
N ARG A 765 -4.16 32.82 4.58
CA ARG A 765 -5.16 33.19 3.58
C ARG A 765 -5.41 34.70 3.56
N ILE A 766 -5.19 35.35 4.69
CA ILE A 766 -5.32 36.78 4.87
C ILE A 766 -4.06 37.30 5.57
N ASP A 767 -3.50 38.41 5.09
CA ASP A 767 -2.43 39.11 5.81
C ASP A 767 -3.06 40.07 6.82
N VAL A 768 -2.58 40.06 8.05
CA VAL A 768 -2.97 41.04 9.09
C VAL A 768 -2.80 42.47 8.65
N ALA A 769 -1.71 42.76 7.86
CA ALA A 769 -1.42 44.08 7.35
C ALA A 769 -2.50 44.63 6.41
N ASP A 770 -3.34 43.78 5.82
CA ASP A 770 -4.46 44.16 4.96
C ASP A 770 -5.75 44.42 5.75
N LEU A 771 -5.76 44.18 7.06
CA LEU A 771 -6.91 44.37 7.93
C LEU A 771 -6.66 45.63 8.78
N ASP A 772 -7.65 46.53 8.86
CA ASP A 772 -7.62 47.63 9.80
C ASP A 772 -8.11 47.12 11.16
N PRO A 773 -7.34 47.18 12.25
CA PRO A 773 -7.77 46.75 13.56
C PRO A 773 -9.00 47.58 14.00
N PRO A 774 -10.04 46.93 14.59
CA PRO A 774 -11.24 47.61 14.98
C PRO A 774 -11.03 48.49 16.23
N ASP A 775 -11.67 49.66 16.26
CA ASP A 775 -11.66 50.53 17.48
C ASP A 775 -12.42 49.86 18.65
N ARG A 776 -13.38 49.02 18.33
CA ARG A 776 -14.25 48.37 19.32
C ARG A 776 -14.32 46.85 19.04
N VAL A 777 -14.32 46.09 20.10
CA VAL A 777 -14.39 44.63 20.02
C VAL A 777 -15.64 44.07 20.70
N ARG A 778 -16.23 43.02 20.12
CA ARG A 778 -17.31 42.31 20.73
C ARG A 778 -16.80 41.25 21.69
N THR A 779 -17.25 41.39 22.93
CA THR A 779 -16.85 40.46 24.01
C THR A 779 -17.75 39.20 24.05
N LEU A 780 -17.30 38.18 24.74
CA LEU A 780 -18.04 36.94 24.95
C LEU A 780 -19.38 37.19 25.68
N GLY A 781 -19.45 38.28 26.49
CA GLY A 781 -20.70 38.74 27.16
C GLY A 781 -21.73 39.33 26.18
N GLY A 782 -21.40 39.45 24.88
CA GLY A 782 -22.29 40.00 23.87
C GLY A 782 -22.28 41.53 23.77
N THR A 783 -21.56 42.25 24.64
CA THR A 783 -21.39 43.71 24.60
C THR A 783 -20.25 44.11 23.66
N VAL A 784 -20.32 45.33 23.15
CA VAL A 784 -19.22 45.93 22.37
C VAL A 784 -18.46 46.86 23.30
N ALA A 785 -17.18 46.60 23.52
CA ALA A 785 -16.24 47.35 24.36
C ALA A 785 -15.19 48.07 23.50
N ASP A 786 -14.50 49.05 24.07
CA ASP A 786 -13.33 49.66 23.44
C ASP A 786 -12.23 48.61 23.34
N ALA A 787 -11.48 48.59 22.23
CA ALA A 787 -10.46 47.57 21.99
C ALA A 787 -9.40 47.53 23.12
N SER A 788 -9.05 48.67 23.70
CA SER A 788 -8.11 48.77 24.82
C SER A 788 -8.55 48.04 26.12
N ASP A 789 -9.84 47.75 26.27
CA ASP A 789 -10.42 47.04 27.43
C ASP A 789 -10.54 45.55 27.19
N GLY A 790 -10.43 45.09 25.89
CA GLY A 790 -10.57 43.70 25.49
C GLY A 790 -9.33 42.86 25.88
N LEU A 791 -9.58 41.60 26.20
CA LEU A 791 -8.54 40.60 26.51
C LEU A 791 -8.81 39.32 25.75
N VAL A 792 -7.87 38.90 24.88
CA VAL A 792 -7.94 37.59 24.21
C VAL A 792 -7.58 36.50 25.19
N VAL A 793 -8.49 35.56 25.43
CA VAL A 793 -8.25 34.40 26.27
C VAL A 793 -7.44 33.38 25.50
N ASP A 794 -6.15 33.29 25.79
CA ASP A 794 -5.16 32.48 25.10
C ASP A 794 -4.68 31.25 25.90
N ALA A 795 -5.20 31.09 27.10
CA ALA A 795 -4.85 29.95 27.96
C ALA A 795 -6.11 29.43 28.70
N PRO A 796 -6.36 28.09 28.65
CA PRO A 796 -7.61 27.52 29.21
C PRO A 796 -7.79 27.74 30.70
N TRP A 797 -6.71 27.89 31.48
CA TRP A 797 -6.79 28.16 32.93
C TRP A 797 -7.14 29.59 33.25
N LEU A 798 -7.11 30.51 32.28
CA LEU A 798 -7.52 31.90 32.41
C LEU A 798 -9.02 32.08 32.14
N ALA A 799 -9.64 31.18 31.41
CA ALA A 799 -11.08 31.27 31.10
C ALA A 799 -11.99 31.42 32.30
N PRO A 800 -11.78 30.75 33.47
CA PRO A 800 -12.63 30.97 34.66
C PRO A 800 -12.43 32.30 35.34
N VAL A 801 -11.37 33.06 35.03
CA VAL A 801 -11.02 34.29 35.78
C VAL A 801 -11.21 35.56 34.96
N VAL A 802 -11.26 35.47 33.62
CA VAL A 802 -11.52 36.64 32.76
C VAL A 802 -13.02 36.90 32.68
N PRO A 803 -13.52 38.11 33.07
CA PRO A 803 -14.97 38.43 32.98
C PRO A 803 -15.45 38.40 31.54
N PRO A 804 -16.68 37.87 31.28
CA PRO A 804 -17.23 37.77 29.93
C PRO A 804 -17.36 39.13 29.22
N GLU A 805 -17.46 40.22 29.96
CA GLU A 805 -17.60 41.58 29.44
C GLU A 805 -16.34 42.18 28.84
N VAL A 806 -15.19 41.56 29.09
CA VAL A 806 -13.89 41.96 28.49
C VAL A 806 -13.23 40.78 27.77
N ALA A 807 -13.77 39.56 27.93
CA ALA A 807 -13.23 38.35 27.30
C ALA A 807 -13.49 38.33 25.80
N VAL A 808 -12.47 38.26 25.01
CA VAL A 808 -12.50 37.96 23.57
C VAL A 808 -11.94 36.55 23.37
N LEU A 809 -12.72 35.70 22.74
CA LEU A 809 -12.43 34.26 22.66
C LEU A 809 -12.40 33.81 21.21
N SER A 810 -11.36 33.04 20.88
CA SER A 810 -11.28 32.13 19.73
C SER A 810 -10.87 30.75 20.21
N ASP A 811 -10.57 29.85 19.29
CA ASP A 811 -9.86 28.63 19.61
C ASP A 811 -8.47 28.98 20.21
N MET A 812 -8.02 28.19 21.18
CA MET A 812 -6.73 28.46 21.87
C MET A 812 -5.52 28.45 20.92
N THR A 813 -5.59 27.69 19.84
CA THR A 813 -4.52 27.63 18.83
C THR A 813 -4.46 28.89 17.98
N THR A 814 -5.57 29.63 17.85
CA THR A 814 -5.69 30.85 17.04
C THR A 814 -5.67 32.14 17.87
N ALA A 815 -5.63 32.02 19.18
CA ALA A 815 -5.74 33.17 20.09
C ALA A 815 -4.65 34.26 19.86
N ALA A 816 -3.43 33.85 19.52
CA ALA A 816 -2.34 34.79 19.20
C ALA A 816 -2.66 35.57 17.92
N ALA A 817 -3.10 34.90 16.86
CA ALA A 817 -3.48 35.53 15.60
C ALA A 817 -4.69 36.48 15.79
N LEU A 818 -5.64 36.10 16.65
CA LEU A 818 -6.77 36.97 17.00
C LEU A 818 -6.30 38.26 17.70
N ALA A 819 -5.35 38.15 18.63
CA ALA A 819 -4.79 39.30 19.31
C ALA A 819 -4.11 40.28 18.33
N ASP A 820 -3.40 39.75 17.34
CA ASP A 820 -2.76 40.55 16.28
C ASP A 820 -3.80 41.21 15.36
N VAL A 821 -4.88 40.51 14.97
CA VAL A 821 -5.96 41.05 14.13
C VAL A 821 -6.71 42.19 14.80
N LEU A 822 -6.97 42.07 16.10
CA LEU A 822 -7.76 43.02 16.84
C LEU A 822 -6.89 44.13 17.50
N ASP A 823 -5.58 43.99 17.45
CA ASP A 823 -4.59 44.80 18.18
C ASP A 823 -4.90 44.93 19.67
N ILE A 824 -5.21 43.80 20.33
CA ILE A 824 -5.54 43.74 21.76
C ILE A 824 -4.64 42.76 22.50
N ARG A 825 -4.48 42.98 23.82
CA ARG A 825 -3.59 42.18 24.65
C ARG A 825 -4.13 40.75 24.88
N ARG A 826 -3.23 39.80 25.00
CA ARG A 826 -3.54 38.46 25.46
C ARG A 826 -3.72 38.43 26.97
N ALA A 827 -4.64 37.59 27.44
CA ALA A 827 -4.92 37.44 28.86
C ALA A 827 -3.71 36.91 29.64
N SER A 828 -2.90 36.05 29.03
CA SER A 828 -1.65 35.54 29.65
C SER A 828 -0.58 36.62 29.86
N GLU A 829 -0.61 37.70 29.09
CA GLU A 829 0.29 38.86 29.21
C GLU A 829 -0.26 39.88 30.15
N ALA A 830 -1.58 40.03 30.22
CA ALA A 830 -2.27 41.05 31.00
C ALA A 830 -2.62 40.61 32.44
N ILE A 831 -2.60 39.29 32.73
CA ILE A 831 -2.97 38.74 34.02
C ILE A 831 -1.86 37.82 34.52
N THR A 832 -1.40 38.05 35.70
CA THR A 832 -0.48 37.19 36.42
C THR A 832 -1.14 36.59 37.64
N GLY A 833 -0.83 35.33 37.95
CA GLY A 833 -1.41 34.63 39.10
C GLY A 833 -0.38 33.95 39.98
N GLU A 834 -0.53 34.12 41.30
CA GLU A 834 0.28 33.45 42.32
C GLU A 834 -0.61 32.43 43.05
N VAL A 835 -0.23 31.16 43.00
CA VAL A 835 -0.98 30.11 43.73
C VAL A 835 -0.84 30.29 45.22
N ARG A 836 -1.96 30.30 45.93
CA ARG A 836 -2.04 30.39 47.38
C ARG A 836 -2.23 29.03 48.03
N GLY A 837 -1.51 28.78 49.09
CA GLY A 837 -1.60 27.51 49.84
C GLY A 837 -0.60 26.45 49.37
N VAL A 838 -0.54 25.39 50.13
CA VAL A 838 0.37 24.25 49.86
C VAL A 838 -0.43 23.10 49.28
N GLY A 839 -0.04 22.65 48.11
CA GLY A 839 -0.61 21.48 47.45
C GLY A 839 0.28 20.21 47.65
N ARG A 840 -0.32 19.07 47.41
CA ARG A 840 0.35 17.77 47.40
C ARG A 840 0.94 17.52 46.00
N VAL A 841 2.23 17.35 45.93
CA VAL A 841 2.87 16.95 44.66
C VAL A 841 2.52 15.49 44.38
N SER A 842 2.05 15.23 43.18
CA SER A 842 1.67 13.90 42.67
C SER A 842 2.15 13.72 41.22
N SER A 843 1.82 12.60 40.62
CA SER A 843 1.99 12.37 39.17
C SER A 843 0.65 11.99 38.55
N TRP A 844 0.47 12.29 37.28
CA TRP A 844 -0.79 12.09 36.59
C TRP A 844 -1.31 10.65 36.64
N ASP A 845 -0.40 9.68 36.58
CA ASP A 845 -0.69 8.25 36.65
C ASP A 845 -1.16 7.79 38.04
N ARG A 846 -0.93 8.59 39.09
CA ARG A 846 -1.38 8.33 40.44
C ARG A 846 -2.68 9.03 40.84
N GLU A 847 -3.17 9.89 39.98
CA GLU A 847 -4.44 10.62 40.23
C GLU A 847 -5.59 9.89 39.51
N PRO A 848 -6.45 9.15 40.24
CA PRO A 848 -7.49 8.31 39.63
C PRO A 848 -8.45 9.09 38.74
N GLY A 849 -8.74 10.37 39.07
CA GLY A 849 -9.58 11.24 38.26
C GLY A 849 -9.00 11.59 36.92
N ALA A 850 -7.70 11.83 36.86
CA ALA A 850 -7.02 12.10 35.62
C ALA A 850 -6.98 10.84 34.74
N VAL A 851 -6.66 9.69 35.34
CA VAL A 851 -6.66 8.40 34.62
C VAL A 851 -8.04 8.09 34.04
N LEU A 852 -9.08 8.27 34.82
CA LEU A 852 -10.47 8.03 34.39
C LEU A 852 -10.89 9.01 33.29
N ALA A 853 -10.61 10.31 33.47
CA ALA A 853 -10.97 11.34 32.49
C ALA A 853 -10.26 11.07 31.10
N CYS A 854 -8.97 10.78 31.14
CA CYS A 854 -8.23 10.45 29.91
C CYS A 854 -8.78 9.17 29.25
N ALA A 855 -9.10 8.14 30.03
CA ALA A 855 -9.66 6.90 29.49
C ALA A 855 -11.05 7.11 28.86
N VAL A 856 -11.92 7.93 29.47
CA VAL A 856 -13.25 8.23 28.94
C VAL A 856 -13.19 9.11 27.69
N LEU A 857 -12.25 10.06 27.66
CA LEU A 857 -12.08 10.99 26.53
C LEU A 857 -11.21 10.42 25.40
N GLY A 858 -10.62 9.24 25.59
CA GLY A 858 -9.69 8.66 24.60
C GLY A 858 -8.38 9.44 24.45
N LEU A 859 -7.98 10.22 25.47
CA LEU A 859 -6.78 11.03 25.44
C LEU A 859 -5.59 10.29 26.09
N PRO A 860 -4.36 10.52 25.60
CA PRO A 860 -3.18 9.99 26.27
C PRO A 860 -3.03 10.63 27.66
N LEU A 861 -2.63 9.83 28.64
CA LEU A 861 -2.35 10.33 29.99
C LEU A 861 -1.13 11.25 29.95
N PRO A 862 -1.21 12.49 30.47
CA PRO A 862 -0.06 13.38 30.53
C PRO A 862 1.08 12.79 31.38
N THR A 863 2.33 13.14 31.03
CA THR A 863 3.51 12.72 31.77
C THR A 863 4.01 13.86 32.68
N GLY A 864 4.63 13.50 33.79
CA GLY A 864 5.20 14.49 34.73
C GLY A 864 4.42 14.64 36.04
N SER A 865 4.77 15.69 36.79
CA SER A 865 4.18 15.98 38.11
C SER A 865 3.00 16.95 38.02
N VAL A 866 2.06 16.81 38.93
CA VAL A 866 0.92 17.71 39.14
C VAL A 866 0.82 18.04 40.62
N VAL A 867 0.44 19.26 40.94
CA VAL A 867 0.21 19.68 42.34
C VAL A 867 -1.28 19.72 42.61
N VAL A 868 -1.74 18.84 43.52
CA VAL A 868 -3.15 18.67 43.83
C VAL A 868 -3.50 19.43 45.12
N HIS A 869 -4.52 20.26 45.05
CA HIS A 869 -5.02 21.09 46.16
C HIS A 869 -6.42 20.62 46.57
N ARG A 870 -6.80 20.76 47.84
CA ARG A 870 -8.17 20.61 48.26
C ARG A 870 -9.05 21.76 47.77
N GLU A 871 -8.48 22.95 47.80
CA GLU A 871 -9.06 24.19 47.24
C GLU A 871 -7.92 24.96 46.61
N LEU A 872 -8.05 25.29 45.34
CA LEU A 872 -7.03 26.00 44.59
C LEU A 872 -7.47 27.47 44.47
N VAL A 873 -6.77 28.33 45.19
CA VAL A 873 -6.97 29.80 45.16
C VAL A 873 -5.73 30.43 44.50
N VAL A 874 -5.99 31.27 43.52
CA VAL A 874 -4.93 32.05 42.83
C VAL A 874 -5.17 33.51 43.07
N ARG A 875 -4.15 34.19 43.54
CA ARG A 875 -4.12 35.64 43.63
C ARG A 875 -3.75 36.23 42.29
N LEU A 876 -4.70 36.90 41.66
CA LEU A 876 -4.54 37.55 40.37
C LEU A 876 -4.08 38.98 40.53
N SER A 877 -3.27 39.44 39.56
CA SER A 877 -2.77 40.82 39.43
C SER A 877 -2.73 41.23 37.95
N GLY A 878 -2.91 42.46 37.65
CA GLY A 878 -2.94 43.04 36.30
C GLY A 878 -4.34 43.47 35.90
N ALA A 879 -4.77 43.13 34.67
CA ALA A 879 -6.11 43.52 34.15
C ALA A 879 -7.27 42.93 34.97
N VAL A 880 -7.06 41.80 35.59
CA VAL A 880 -7.95 41.24 36.59
C VAL A 880 -7.19 41.04 37.90
N SER A 881 -7.76 41.44 39.01
CA SER A 881 -7.09 41.35 40.30
C SER A 881 -7.98 40.73 41.38
N GLY A 882 -7.35 40.22 42.47
CA GLY A 882 -7.98 39.63 43.63
C GLY A 882 -7.78 38.13 43.70
N ASP A 883 -8.28 37.53 44.81
CA ASP A 883 -8.18 36.10 45.02
C ASP A 883 -9.36 35.41 44.31
N ARG A 884 -9.06 34.32 43.51
CA ARG A 884 -10.06 33.54 42.80
C ARG A 884 -9.86 32.04 43.08
N ALA A 885 -10.92 31.36 43.37
CA ALA A 885 -10.92 29.90 43.34
C ALA A 885 -11.05 29.41 41.90
N VAL A 886 -10.14 28.53 41.48
CA VAL A 886 -10.09 28.00 40.14
C VAL A 886 -9.98 26.47 40.17
N PRO A 887 -10.49 25.76 39.15
CA PRO A 887 -10.38 24.30 39.09
C PRO A 887 -8.96 23.82 38.83
N TRP A 888 -8.18 24.59 38.07
CA TRP A 888 -6.78 24.32 37.76
C TRP A 888 -6.06 25.60 37.33
N TRP A 889 -4.74 25.58 37.43
CA TRP A 889 -3.89 26.71 37.10
C TRP A 889 -2.51 26.22 36.63
N VAL A 890 -1.91 26.90 35.67
CA VAL A 890 -0.55 26.65 35.24
C VAL A 890 0.33 27.83 35.63
N THR A 891 1.36 27.56 36.38
CA THR A 891 2.32 28.59 36.80
C THR A 891 3.34 28.86 35.69
N PRO A 892 4.06 30.01 35.69
CA PRO A 892 5.02 30.38 34.63
C PRO A 892 6.17 29.37 34.42
N ASP A 893 6.49 28.56 35.42
CA ASP A 893 7.47 27.47 35.33
C ASP A 893 6.89 26.19 34.70
N GLY A 894 5.63 26.22 34.27
CA GLY A 894 4.93 25.08 33.66
C GLY A 894 4.33 24.07 34.65
N THR A 895 4.39 24.36 35.96
CA THR A 895 3.77 23.48 36.95
C THR A 895 2.26 23.57 36.89
N VAL A 896 1.62 22.40 36.74
CA VAL A 896 0.13 22.31 36.76
C VAL A 896 -0.36 22.12 38.19
N HIS A 897 -1.26 22.97 38.62
CA HIS A 897 -1.98 22.89 39.86
C HIS A 897 -3.46 22.57 39.59
N CYS A 898 -4.06 21.65 40.29
CA CYS A 898 -5.49 21.33 40.14
C CYS A 898 -6.17 21.04 41.47
N VAL A 899 -7.50 21.15 41.50
CA VAL A 899 -8.33 20.78 42.65
C VAL A 899 -8.49 19.26 42.67
N GLU A 900 -8.56 18.65 43.85
CA GLU A 900 -8.84 17.23 44.03
C GLU A 900 -10.24 16.91 43.48
N SER A 901 -10.31 16.14 42.39
CA SER A 901 -11.48 16.05 41.52
C SER A 901 -12.62 15.15 42.00
N TRP A 902 -12.61 14.69 43.27
CA TRP A 902 -13.55 13.68 43.78
C TRP A 902 -14.67 14.19 44.71
N GLU A 903 -14.64 15.44 45.11
CA GLU A 903 -15.74 16.01 45.82
C GLU A 903 -16.63 16.86 44.91
N ARG A 904 -17.89 16.45 44.70
CA ARG A 904 -18.88 17.33 44.10
C ARG A 904 -18.87 18.65 44.88
N PRO A 905 -18.88 19.83 44.24
CA PRO A 905 -19.11 21.07 44.95
C PRO A 905 -20.44 20.94 45.67
N ARG A 906 -20.43 21.04 46.98
CA ARG A 906 -21.64 21.14 47.77
C ARG A 906 -22.23 22.51 47.54
N GLY A 907 -23.21 22.63 46.64
CA GLY A 907 -24.02 23.83 46.48
C GLY A 907 -23.78 24.56 45.11
N ALA A 908 -24.44 24.13 44.05
CA ALA A 908 -25.00 24.92 43.00
C ALA A 908 -26.33 24.30 42.61
#